data_cc4a03ef62717e5c022d8943a77ea3da
#
_entry.id   cc4a03ef62717e5c022d8943a77ea3da
#
_cell.length_a   1.000
_cell.length_b   1.000
_cell.length_c   1.000
_cell.angle_alpha   90.00
_cell.angle_beta   90.00
_cell.angle_gamma   90.00
#
_symmetry.space_group_name_H-M   'P 1'
#
loop_
_entity.id
_entity.type
_entity.pdbx_description
1 polymer ?
#
loop_
_entity_poly.entity_id
_entity_poly.type
_entity_poly.pdbx_seq_one_letter_code
_entity_poly.pdbx_strand_id
1 'polypeptide(L)'
;MYPIYAGQQHYYTLMKAVLITLSVIALIPLKGAFAQTDQRGNIIEIINKGGSTIAYSKTSGVKILKVNGFSFKDLNKNGRLDRYEDWRLPADIRAKDLASHLPVEQIAGLMLYSKHQSIPAAAGGPFIGTYNGKIFPASGAEPYTLTDQQKEFLTKDNVRHVLITSVQSPAIAALWNNNAQALAESLHFGIPINSSSDPRHGTIADAEFNAGAGGAISMWPGSLGLAATFDPSVTKNFGRIGALEYRALGITTALSPQVDIATDPRWNRVSGTFGEDPQLSADMARAYIDGFQTSTSTKEIKDGWGYGSVNAMVKHWPGGGSGEGGRDAHYGYGKYAVYPGKNFNQHLIPFTKGAFKLAGKTRMASAVMPYYTISYDQDLKNKENVANNYNRYIITDLLRTKYKYDGVVCTDWLVTGDETAVDVFLTGKSWGVEKLSVAQRHYKALIAGVDQFGGNNEAAPIIEAYQMGVKEYGQAFIRKRFEQSAVRLLRNIFQTGLFENPYLDAEVSKKMVGNAEFMSAGYQAQLKSIVMLKNKNNALPITKSQTVYIPKRFTPAGKNFLGFTVPEKTEYPVNLEIVKKYFKVTDNPDSANFALVVIASPNSGGGYDANDVKNGGNGYVPASLQYGPYTATTARETSIAGGDPLEKFTNRSYKNKTSEAINKSDLSMVTSAYSLMKGKPVIVSVNLSNPMIFSEIEKYANAIIVDFGVQNQAIMDIVGGKAEPSALLPLQMPADMLTVEKQFEDVPHDMICYTDSEGHRYDFGYGLNWKGVIKDARTAKYKIVKPLKAK
;
A
#
# COMPACT_ATOMS: atom_id res chain seq x y z
N MET A 1 31.73 -1.43 11.27
CA MET A 1 32.33 -2.31 12.29
C MET A 1 31.42 -2.31 13.52
N TYR A 2 30.51 -3.26 13.61
CA TYR A 2 29.79 -3.59 14.82
C TYR A 2 29.54 -5.09 14.81
N PRO A 3 29.65 -5.78 15.93
CA PRO A 3 29.85 -7.23 15.98
C PRO A 3 28.57 -8.03 15.92
N ILE A 4 28.71 -9.18 15.32
CA ILE A 4 27.85 -10.36 15.26
C ILE A 4 27.63 -10.93 16.66
N TYR A 5 26.40 -11.23 17.03
CA TYR A 5 26.11 -12.17 18.10
C TYR A 5 25.61 -13.48 17.51
N ALA A 6 26.44 -14.49 17.66
CA ALA A 6 26.13 -15.90 17.49
C ALA A 6 25.67 -16.49 18.85
N GLY A 7 24.82 -17.51 18.76
CA GLY A 7 24.53 -18.44 19.84
C GLY A 7 23.04 -18.49 20.18
N GLN A 8 22.32 -19.56 19.88
CA GLN A 8 22.36 -20.83 20.57
C GLN A 8 21.61 -21.92 19.80
N GLN A 9 22.29 -23.05 19.61
CA GLN A 9 21.70 -24.36 19.33
C GLN A 9 21.28 -25.04 20.63
N HIS A 10 20.41 -26.03 20.44
CA HIS A 10 19.94 -27.09 21.33
C HIS A 10 18.59 -26.87 21.99
N TYR A 11 17.59 -27.64 21.55
CA TYR A 11 17.17 -28.92 22.10
C TYR A 11 16.13 -29.60 21.21
N TYR A 12 16.54 -30.70 20.58
CA TYR A 12 15.61 -31.76 20.15
C TYR A 12 15.63 -32.84 21.25
N THR A 13 14.46 -33.35 21.56
CA THR A 13 14.12 -34.72 21.98
C THR A 13 13.22 -34.74 23.22
N LEU A 14 11.96 -35.09 23.05
CA LEU A 14 11.29 -36.24 23.64
C LEU A 14 9.76 -36.11 23.55
N MET A 15 9.20 -36.90 22.67
CA MET A 15 7.78 -37.31 22.74
C MET A 15 7.65 -38.34 23.87
N LYS A 16 6.61 -38.19 24.71
CA LYS A 16 5.68 -39.27 25.04
C LYS A 16 4.56 -38.79 25.97
N ALA A 17 3.38 -39.20 25.61
CA ALA A 17 2.08 -39.13 26.21
C ALA A 17 1.99 -39.15 27.75
N VAL A 18 1.02 -38.35 28.30
CA VAL A 18 0.24 -38.73 29.47
C VAL A 18 -1.11 -38.00 29.48
N LEU A 19 -2.14 -38.81 29.45
CA LEU A 19 -3.47 -38.79 30.04
C LEU A 19 -4.13 -37.51 30.59
N ILE A 20 -5.37 -37.38 30.14
CA ILE A 20 -6.50 -36.59 30.65
C ILE A 20 -6.69 -36.75 32.18
N THR A 21 -6.77 -35.59 32.87
CA THR A 21 -7.49 -35.51 34.13
C THR A 21 -8.43 -34.31 34.09
N LEU A 22 -9.72 -34.54 34.02
CA LEU A 22 -10.78 -33.56 34.28
C LEU A 22 -10.71 -33.13 35.75
N SER A 23 -10.47 -31.86 35.98
CA SER A 23 -10.73 -31.22 37.26
C SER A 23 -11.86 -30.23 37.11
N VAL A 24 -13.01 -30.56 37.65
CA VAL A 24 -14.17 -29.70 37.83
C VAL A 24 -13.77 -28.60 38.80
N ILE A 25 -13.68 -27.37 38.34
CA ILE A 25 -13.57 -26.19 39.24
C ILE A 25 -14.92 -25.52 39.31
N ALA A 26 -15.46 -25.48 40.48
CA ALA A 26 -16.73 -24.87 40.86
C ALA A 26 -16.81 -23.40 40.48
N LEU A 27 -17.87 -23.02 39.77
CA LEU A 27 -18.25 -21.64 39.51
C LEU A 27 -18.71 -20.96 40.79
N ILE A 28 -17.92 -20.02 41.28
CA ILE A 28 -18.36 -19.02 42.26
C ILE A 28 -18.85 -17.80 41.47
N PRO A 29 -20.06 -17.31 41.66
CA PRO A 29 -20.52 -16.10 40.96
C PRO A 29 -19.93 -14.86 41.66
N LEU A 30 -18.89 -14.25 41.10
CA LEU A 30 -18.43 -12.95 41.50
C LEU A 30 -19.27 -11.85 40.87
N LYS A 31 -20.11 -11.22 41.67
CA LYS A 31 -20.77 -9.94 41.36
C LYS A 31 -19.76 -8.82 41.60
N GLY A 32 -19.42 -8.10 40.54
CA GLY A 32 -18.64 -6.87 40.61
C GLY A 32 -18.02 -6.52 39.26
N ALA A 33 -18.14 -5.28 38.83
CA ALA A 33 -17.33 -4.77 37.70
C ALA A 33 -15.89 -4.68 38.24
N PHE A 34 -15.01 -5.58 37.77
CA PHE A 34 -13.59 -5.52 38.11
C PHE A 34 -12.92 -4.52 37.16
N ALA A 35 -12.31 -3.47 37.68
CA ALA A 35 -11.35 -2.66 37.03
C ALA A 35 -10.01 -3.43 37.01
N GLN A 36 -9.60 -3.92 35.86
CA GLN A 36 -8.29 -4.50 35.68
C GLN A 36 -7.31 -3.40 35.26
N THR A 37 -6.27 -3.15 36.01
CA THR A 37 -5.18 -2.24 35.65
C THR A 37 -4.22 -2.96 34.72
N ASP A 38 -3.73 -2.26 33.68
CA ASP A 38 -2.66 -2.77 32.83
C ASP A 38 -1.36 -3.01 33.67
N GLN A 39 -0.39 -3.70 33.10
CA GLN A 39 0.88 -4.02 33.77
C GLN A 39 1.66 -2.79 34.25
N ARG A 40 1.24 -1.55 33.90
CA ARG A 40 1.84 -0.28 34.35
C ARG A 40 0.96 0.55 35.26
N GLY A 41 -0.24 0.10 35.56
CA GLY A 41 -1.13 0.77 36.48
C GLY A 41 -1.76 2.09 35.97
N ASN A 42 -1.54 2.48 34.70
CA ASN A 42 -2.01 3.76 34.15
C ASN A 42 -3.30 3.65 33.34
N ILE A 43 -3.60 2.50 32.76
CA ILE A 43 -4.84 2.28 31.99
C ILE A 43 -5.83 1.51 32.86
N ILE A 44 -7.07 1.98 32.85
CA ILE A 44 -8.18 1.32 33.52
C ILE A 44 -9.13 0.79 32.47
N GLU A 45 -9.43 -0.48 32.51
CA GLU A 45 -10.44 -1.14 31.70
C GLU A 45 -11.69 -1.45 32.52
N ILE A 46 -12.86 -1.16 31.95
CA ILE A 46 -14.16 -1.45 32.56
C ILE A 46 -14.99 -2.27 31.58
N ILE A 47 -15.33 -3.48 31.99
CA ILE A 47 -16.18 -4.40 31.24
C ILE A 47 -17.65 -4.10 31.56
N ASN A 48 -18.40 -3.63 30.56
CA ASN A 48 -19.84 -3.51 30.65
C ASN A 48 -20.51 -4.84 30.25
N LYS A 49 -21.13 -5.53 31.20
CA LYS A 49 -21.80 -6.80 30.91
C LYS A 49 -22.93 -6.60 29.89
N GLY A 50 -22.77 -7.17 28.70
CA GLY A 50 -23.72 -7.01 27.59
C GLY A 50 -23.57 -5.72 26.79
N GLY A 51 -22.45 -5.01 26.97
CA GLY A 51 -22.11 -3.77 26.27
C GLY A 51 -20.63 -3.66 25.96
N SER A 52 -20.21 -2.49 25.50
CA SER A 52 -18.82 -2.21 25.12
C SER A 52 -17.90 -2.19 26.34
N THR A 53 -16.74 -2.83 26.20
CA THR A 53 -15.62 -2.65 27.12
C THR A 53 -15.02 -1.28 26.86
N ILE A 54 -14.89 -0.46 27.92
CA ILE A 54 -14.29 0.87 27.83
C ILE A 54 -12.95 0.89 28.55
N ALA A 55 -11.99 1.65 28.02
CA ALA A 55 -10.72 1.89 28.69
C ALA A 55 -10.34 3.37 28.65
N TYR A 56 -9.62 3.83 29.67
CA TYR A 56 -9.16 5.21 29.78
C TYR A 56 -7.86 5.31 30.59
N SER A 57 -7.10 6.37 30.35
CA SER A 57 -5.90 6.68 31.11
C SER A 57 -6.25 7.39 32.42
N LYS A 58 -5.64 6.98 33.53
CA LYS A 58 -5.78 7.67 34.84
C LYS A 58 -5.35 9.13 34.76
N THR A 59 -4.42 9.44 33.86
CA THR A 59 -3.88 10.81 33.73
C THR A 59 -4.69 11.69 32.77
N SER A 60 -5.69 11.13 32.05
CA SER A 60 -6.48 11.87 31.05
C SER A 60 -7.48 12.86 31.67
N GLY A 61 -7.81 12.70 32.95
CA GLY A 61 -8.85 13.48 33.62
C GLY A 61 -10.28 13.07 33.25
N VAL A 62 -10.44 12.01 32.45
CA VAL A 62 -11.76 11.44 32.12
C VAL A 62 -12.40 10.85 33.37
N LYS A 63 -13.68 11.16 33.58
CA LYS A 63 -14.53 10.58 34.62
C LYS A 63 -15.42 9.50 34.04
N ILE A 64 -15.87 8.58 34.90
CA ILE A 64 -16.83 7.54 34.50
C ILE A 64 -18.21 7.88 34.96
N LEU A 65 -19.12 7.99 34.01
CA LEU A 65 -20.55 8.17 34.27
C LEU A 65 -21.22 6.78 34.33
N LYS A 66 -22.14 6.62 35.28
CA LYS A 66 -22.97 5.41 35.39
C LYS A 66 -24.40 5.74 35.06
N VAL A 67 -24.92 5.15 33.96
CA VAL A 67 -26.28 5.37 33.47
C VAL A 67 -26.92 4.02 33.13
N ASN A 68 -28.06 3.71 33.73
CA ASN A 68 -28.80 2.47 33.52
C ASN A 68 -27.96 1.19 33.65
N GLY A 69 -27.07 1.14 34.63
CA GLY A 69 -26.20 -0.01 34.92
C GLY A 69 -24.96 -0.12 34.07
N PHE A 70 -24.74 0.78 33.10
CA PHE A 70 -23.57 0.84 32.24
C PHE A 70 -22.65 1.99 32.61
N SER A 71 -21.38 1.80 32.28
CA SER A 71 -20.31 2.80 32.45
C SER A 71 -19.98 3.47 31.13
N PHE A 72 -19.78 4.78 31.13
CA PHE A 72 -19.45 5.63 30.00
C PHE A 72 -18.30 6.55 30.33
N LYS A 73 -17.51 6.97 29.35
CA LYS A 73 -16.47 7.98 29.51
C LYS A 73 -17.05 9.38 29.35
N ASP A 74 -16.83 10.26 30.31
CA ASP A 74 -17.10 11.69 30.24
C ASP A 74 -15.89 12.36 29.58
N LEU A 75 -15.88 12.35 28.24
CA LEU A 75 -14.72 12.74 27.42
C LEU A 75 -14.53 14.26 27.35
N ASN A 76 -15.64 15.03 27.37
CA ASN A 76 -15.59 16.50 27.40
C ASN A 76 -15.60 17.06 28.84
N LYS A 77 -15.68 16.17 29.85
CA LYS A 77 -15.57 16.50 31.28
C LYS A 77 -16.67 17.45 31.80
N ASN A 78 -17.86 17.38 31.18
CA ASN A 78 -19.00 18.22 31.55
C ASN A 78 -19.91 17.59 32.61
N GLY A 79 -19.67 16.35 33.00
CA GLY A 79 -20.43 15.61 34.02
C GLY A 79 -21.78 15.08 33.54
N ARG A 80 -22.04 15.05 32.22
CA ARG A 80 -23.26 14.53 31.59
C ARG A 80 -22.90 13.52 30.52
N LEU A 81 -23.79 12.58 30.25
CA LEU A 81 -23.64 11.66 29.14
C LEU A 81 -24.15 12.33 27.84
N ASP A 82 -23.25 12.80 27.03
CA ASP A 82 -23.57 13.31 25.71
C ASP A 82 -23.81 12.19 24.71
N ARG A 83 -24.49 12.48 23.59
CA ARG A 83 -24.82 11.43 22.62
C ARG A 83 -23.60 10.81 21.96
N TYR A 84 -22.53 11.57 21.75
CA TYR A 84 -21.31 11.01 21.18
C TYR A 84 -20.55 10.08 22.13
N GLU A 85 -20.74 10.20 23.45
CA GLU A 85 -20.14 9.36 24.48
C GLU A 85 -20.93 8.06 24.71
N ASP A 86 -22.22 8.07 24.32
CA ASP A 86 -23.10 6.91 24.47
C ASP A 86 -22.79 5.85 23.39
N TRP A 87 -21.96 4.89 23.74
CA TRP A 87 -21.55 3.80 22.85
C TRP A 87 -22.72 2.88 22.42
N ARG A 88 -23.88 2.98 22.99
CA ARG A 88 -25.11 2.25 22.56
C ARG A 88 -25.71 2.83 21.29
N LEU A 89 -25.42 4.08 20.97
CA LEU A 89 -25.92 4.78 19.77
C LEU A 89 -25.09 4.39 18.54
N PRO A 90 -25.72 4.41 17.34
CA PRO A 90 -25.00 4.20 16.08
C PRO A 90 -23.89 5.23 15.84
N ALA A 91 -22.81 4.81 15.19
CA ALA A 91 -21.66 5.66 14.87
C ALA A 91 -22.03 6.97 14.16
N ASP A 92 -23.00 6.92 13.22
CA ASP A 92 -23.48 8.13 12.51
C ASP A 92 -24.15 9.16 13.43
N ILE A 93 -24.91 8.69 14.43
CA ILE A 93 -25.57 9.58 15.39
C ILE A 93 -24.52 10.25 16.26
N ARG A 94 -23.55 9.47 16.74
CA ARG A 94 -22.43 9.94 17.56
C ARG A 94 -21.55 10.93 16.80
N ALA A 95 -21.21 10.62 15.55
CA ALA A 95 -20.40 11.48 14.70
C ALA A 95 -21.07 12.82 14.40
N LYS A 96 -22.38 12.82 14.12
CA LYS A 96 -23.16 14.06 13.90
C LYS A 96 -23.24 14.91 15.15
N ASP A 97 -23.48 14.28 16.30
CA ASP A 97 -23.54 14.97 17.58
C ASP A 97 -22.21 15.67 17.88
N LEU A 98 -21.11 14.91 17.88
CA LEU A 98 -19.78 15.47 18.15
C LEU A 98 -19.41 16.57 17.14
N ALA A 99 -19.59 16.34 15.83
CA ALA A 99 -19.26 17.33 14.79
C ALA A 99 -19.96 18.67 14.99
N SER A 100 -21.21 18.65 15.48
CA SER A 100 -21.98 19.89 15.72
C SER A 100 -21.42 20.74 16.88
N HIS A 101 -20.72 20.10 17.83
CA HIS A 101 -20.13 20.77 19.01
C HIS A 101 -18.68 21.22 18.79
N LEU A 102 -17.97 20.67 17.78
CA LEU A 102 -16.56 21.01 17.56
C LEU A 102 -16.39 22.45 17.07
N PRO A 103 -15.46 23.24 17.63
CA PRO A 103 -15.02 24.49 17.03
C PRO A 103 -14.31 24.25 15.68
N VAL A 104 -14.21 25.30 14.88
CA VAL A 104 -13.62 25.21 13.51
C VAL A 104 -12.19 24.70 13.55
N GLU A 105 -11.42 25.10 14.53
CA GLU A 105 -10.01 24.71 14.74
C GLU A 105 -9.87 23.18 14.95
N GLN A 106 -10.79 22.58 15.68
CA GLN A 106 -10.77 21.14 15.88
C GLN A 106 -11.25 20.36 14.66
N ILE A 107 -12.22 20.90 13.91
CA ILE A 107 -12.60 20.31 12.62
C ILE A 107 -11.43 20.43 11.63
N ALA A 108 -10.74 21.57 11.59
CA ALA A 108 -9.55 21.75 10.76
C ALA A 108 -8.46 20.71 11.12
N GLY A 109 -8.25 20.46 12.41
CA GLY A 109 -7.34 19.43 12.88
C GLY A 109 -7.73 18.01 12.46
N LEU A 110 -9.02 17.66 12.51
CA LEU A 110 -9.53 16.39 11.98
C LEU A 110 -9.32 16.25 10.47
N MET A 111 -9.37 17.35 9.72
CA MET A 111 -9.14 17.39 8.28
C MET A 111 -7.66 17.26 7.90
N LEU A 112 -6.75 17.28 8.87
CA LEU A 112 -5.32 17.03 8.65
C LEU A 112 -5.00 15.53 8.71
N TYR A 113 -4.06 15.11 7.88
CA TYR A 113 -3.37 13.83 7.99
C TYR A 113 -1.88 14.09 8.08
N SER A 114 -1.20 13.55 9.09
CA SER A 114 0.18 13.90 9.38
C SER A 114 1.15 13.55 8.26
N LYS A 115 2.29 14.25 8.24
CA LYS A 115 3.49 13.77 7.56
C LYS A 115 3.91 12.42 8.13
N HIS A 116 4.76 11.69 7.43
CA HIS A 116 5.30 10.39 7.83
C HIS A 116 5.95 10.42 9.22
N GLN A 117 5.65 9.42 10.06
CA GLN A 117 6.21 9.28 11.40
C GLN A 117 6.98 7.97 11.54
N SER A 118 8.16 8.02 12.14
CA SER A 118 8.92 6.83 12.57
C SER A 118 8.90 6.71 14.09
N ILE A 119 8.89 5.51 14.63
CA ILE A 119 8.82 5.21 16.06
C ILE A 119 9.95 4.23 16.44
N PRO A 120 10.99 4.70 17.17
CA PRO A 120 11.29 6.10 17.49
C PRO A 120 11.57 6.93 16.23
N ALA A 121 11.52 8.27 16.37
CA ALA A 121 11.80 9.16 15.25
C ALA A 121 13.21 8.95 14.69
N ALA A 122 13.34 9.12 13.38
CA ALA A 122 14.63 9.08 12.71
C ALA A 122 15.55 10.18 13.22
N ALA A 123 16.85 9.91 13.30
CA ALA A 123 17.85 10.89 13.72
C ALA A 123 18.22 11.90 12.63
N GLY A 124 17.77 11.67 11.40
CA GLY A 124 18.01 12.53 10.24
C GLY A 124 17.03 12.23 9.10
N GLY A 125 17.10 13.02 8.03
CA GLY A 125 16.24 12.87 6.86
C GLY A 125 14.84 13.46 7.07
N PRO A 126 13.88 13.13 6.17
CA PRO A 126 12.57 13.76 6.15
C PRO A 126 11.65 13.37 7.32
N PHE A 127 12.01 12.34 8.10
CA PHE A 127 11.21 11.81 9.23
C PHE A 127 11.87 12.09 10.58
N ILE A 128 12.72 13.11 10.63
CA ILE A 128 13.40 13.54 11.85
C ILE A 128 12.38 14.04 12.89
N GLY A 129 12.64 13.72 14.16
CA GLY A 129 11.93 14.27 15.31
C GLY A 129 12.84 14.45 16.49
N THR A 130 12.44 15.31 17.41
CA THR A 130 13.23 15.64 18.61
C THR A 130 12.47 15.25 19.89
N TYR A 131 13.22 15.09 20.98
CA TYR A 131 12.77 14.78 22.31
C TYR A 131 13.45 15.79 23.26
N ASN A 132 12.70 16.76 23.74
CA ASN A 132 13.22 17.91 24.47
C ASN A 132 14.38 18.61 23.70
N GLY A 133 14.17 18.85 22.39
CA GLY A 133 15.11 19.50 21.49
C GLY A 133 16.27 18.63 21.01
N LYS A 134 16.37 17.36 21.40
CA LYS A 134 17.46 16.44 21.02
C LYS A 134 16.96 15.32 20.11
N ILE A 135 17.78 14.87 19.16
CA ILE A 135 17.50 13.68 18.35
C ILE A 135 17.54 12.42 19.23
N PHE A 136 16.81 11.35 18.79
CA PHE A 136 16.59 10.15 19.60
C PHE A 136 17.87 9.58 20.24
N PRO A 137 18.99 9.33 19.54
CA PRO A 137 20.19 8.75 20.14
C PRO A 137 20.85 9.60 21.23
N ALA A 138 20.60 10.91 21.23
CA ALA A 138 21.19 11.85 22.20
C ALA A 138 20.21 12.30 23.29
N SER A 139 18.94 11.86 23.22
CA SER A 139 17.88 12.37 24.09
C SER A 139 17.75 11.63 25.42
N GLY A 140 18.16 10.36 25.47
CA GLY A 140 17.86 9.46 26.59
C GLY A 140 16.37 9.09 26.71
N ALA A 141 15.54 9.40 25.70
CA ALA A 141 14.13 9.09 25.69
C ALA A 141 13.88 7.60 25.42
N GLU A 142 12.80 7.06 26.02
CA GLU A 142 12.32 5.73 25.68
C GLU A 142 11.81 5.69 24.22
N PRO A 143 11.96 4.57 23.48
CA PRO A 143 11.60 4.48 22.06
C PRO A 143 10.12 4.79 21.76
N TYR A 144 9.26 4.64 22.74
CA TYR A 144 7.82 4.90 22.65
C TYR A 144 7.39 6.29 23.16
N THR A 145 8.37 7.17 23.45
CA THR A 145 8.08 8.57 23.83
C THR A 145 7.58 9.35 22.64
N LEU A 146 6.62 10.24 22.83
CA LEU A 146 6.19 11.19 21.79
C LEU A 146 7.25 12.25 21.55
N THR A 147 7.53 12.55 20.28
CA THR A 147 8.41 13.65 19.90
C THR A 147 7.83 15.01 20.24
N ASP A 148 8.65 16.05 20.26
CA ASP A 148 8.20 17.44 20.45
C ASP A 148 7.19 17.82 19.35
N GLN A 149 7.47 17.46 18.09
CA GLN A 149 6.60 17.73 16.94
C GLN A 149 5.27 16.96 17.03
N GLN A 150 5.28 15.70 17.51
CA GLN A 150 4.07 14.93 17.73
C GLN A 150 3.19 15.57 18.81
N LYS A 151 3.78 16.00 19.92
CA LYS A 151 3.04 16.73 20.96
C LYS A 151 2.46 18.03 20.39
N GLU A 152 3.24 18.78 19.64
CA GLU A 152 2.81 20.06 19.04
C GLU A 152 1.60 19.86 18.11
N PHE A 153 1.70 19.01 17.08
CA PHE A 153 0.59 18.88 16.14
C PHE A 153 -0.66 18.24 16.75
N LEU A 154 -0.50 17.36 17.78
CA LEU A 154 -1.65 16.78 18.48
C LEU A 154 -2.39 17.79 19.36
N THR A 155 -1.66 18.71 19.99
CA THR A 155 -2.23 19.66 20.97
C THR A 155 -2.60 21.00 20.35
N LYS A 156 -1.73 21.57 19.52
CA LYS A 156 -1.89 22.90 18.93
C LYS A 156 -2.76 22.86 17.66
N ASP A 157 -2.46 21.92 16.77
CA ASP A 157 -3.14 21.79 15.48
C ASP A 157 -4.30 20.79 15.50
N ASN A 158 -4.55 20.12 16.61
CA ASN A 158 -5.63 19.16 16.82
C ASN A 158 -5.62 17.99 15.83
N VAL A 159 -4.46 17.60 15.29
CA VAL A 159 -4.33 16.45 14.38
C VAL A 159 -4.76 15.18 15.08
N ARG A 160 -5.57 14.34 14.40
CA ARG A 160 -6.04 13.04 14.92
C ARG A 160 -5.76 11.89 14.00
N HIS A 161 -5.26 12.15 12.80
CA HIS A 161 -4.88 11.12 11.83
C HIS A 161 -3.36 11.13 11.65
N VAL A 162 -2.69 10.01 12.00
CA VAL A 162 -1.23 9.93 12.05
C VAL A 162 -0.74 8.80 11.17
N LEU A 163 0.12 9.11 10.20
CA LEU A 163 0.74 8.12 9.33
C LEU A 163 2.03 7.57 9.98
N ILE A 164 2.03 6.28 10.29
CA ILE A 164 3.18 5.55 10.84
C ILE A 164 3.91 4.84 9.70
N THR A 165 5.12 5.26 9.39
CA THR A 165 5.96 4.66 8.35
C THR A 165 6.77 3.49 8.86
N SER A 166 7.44 3.65 10.00
CA SER A 166 8.24 2.58 10.59
C SER A 166 8.05 2.49 12.10
N VAL A 167 8.22 1.28 12.64
CA VAL A 167 8.21 1.00 14.07
C VAL A 167 9.33 0.04 14.42
N GLN A 168 9.96 0.24 15.55
CA GLN A 168 11.08 -0.59 15.99
C GLN A 168 10.66 -2.02 16.35
N SER A 169 9.48 -2.18 16.96
CA SER A 169 8.90 -3.49 17.30
C SER A 169 7.40 -3.38 17.60
N PRO A 170 6.65 -4.48 17.59
CA PRO A 170 5.23 -4.48 17.97
C PRO A 170 4.95 -3.95 19.38
N ALA A 171 5.80 -4.30 20.35
CA ALA A 171 5.66 -3.80 21.73
C ALA A 171 5.86 -2.27 21.79
N ILE A 172 6.87 -1.74 21.09
CA ILE A 172 7.13 -0.29 21.03
C ILE A 172 5.96 0.43 20.32
N ALA A 173 5.40 -0.14 19.26
CA ALA A 173 4.23 0.42 18.59
C ALA A 173 3.03 0.54 19.55
N ALA A 174 2.73 -0.52 20.31
CA ALA A 174 1.64 -0.52 21.28
C ALA A 174 1.85 0.51 22.40
N LEU A 175 3.07 0.65 22.90
CA LEU A 175 3.40 1.61 23.95
C LEU A 175 3.33 3.05 23.48
N TRP A 176 3.82 3.31 22.26
CA TRP A 176 3.69 4.62 21.62
C TRP A 176 2.21 4.97 21.39
N ASN A 177 1.43 4.02 20.87
CA ASN A 177 -0.02 4.20 20.70
C ASN A 177 -0.67 4.61 22.02
N ASN A 178 -0.37 3.90 23.11
CA ASN A 178 -0.97 4.19 24.42
C ASN A 178 -0.62 5.60 24.91
N ASN A 179 0.62 6.05 24.75
CA ASN A 179 1.04 7.41 25.10
C ASN A 179 0.31 8.47 24.24
N ALA A 180 0.19 8.23 22.93
CA ALA A 180 -0.48 9.12 22.02
C ALA A 180 -1.99 9.20 22.31
N GLN A 181 -2.64 8.06 22.60
CA GLN A 181 -4.05 7.99 22.97
C GLN A 181 -4.31 8.66 24.32
N ALA A 182 -3.45 8.46 25.31
CA ALA A 182 -3.58 9.11 26.62
C ALA A 182 -3.48 10.64 26.52
N LEU A 183 -2.58 11.15 25.68
CA LEU A 183 -2.50 12.58 25.36
C LEU A 183 -3.79 13.06 24.70
N ALA A 184 -4.27 12.40 23.64
CA ALA A 184 -5.48 12.77 22.93
C ALA A 184 -6.72 12.74 23.82
N GLU A 185 -6.85 11.73 24.70
CA GLU A 185 -7.94 11.59 25.66
C GLU A 185 -7.92 12.71 26.73
N SER A 186 -6.75 13.27 27.06
CA SER A 186 -6.62 14.37 28.00
C SER A 186 -7.13 15.71 27.44
N LEU A 187 -7.18 15.84 26.11
CA LEU A 187 -7.61 17.04 25.41
C LEU A 187 -9.14 17.18 25.39
N HIS A 188 -9.62 18.38 25.08
CA HIS A 188 -11.06 18.63 25.02
C HIS A 188 -11.75 17.74 23.96
N PHE A 189 -12.92 17.18 24.28
CA PHE A 189 -13.69 16.17 23.54
C PHE A 189 -13.06 14.77 23.49
N GLY A 190 -11.83 14.55 23.94
CA GLY A 190 -11.21 13.25 24.05
C GLY A 190 -11.18 12.44 22.74
N ILE A 191 -11.05 13.11 21.59
CA ILE A 191 -11.08 12.47 20.27
C ILE A 191 -9.84 11.59 20.07
N PRO A 192 -9.98 10.27 19.91
CA PRO A 192 -8.86 9.36 19.78
C PRO A 192 -8.05 9.56 18.48
N ILE A 193 -6.78 9.14 18.52
CA ILE A 193 -5.92 9.12 17.33
C ILE A 193 -6.27 7.91 16.47
N ASN A 194 -6.44 8.14 15.18
CA ASN A 194 -6.58 7.15 14.14
C ASN A 194 -5.24 7.01 13.39
N SER A 195 -4.43 6.04 13.78
CA SER A 195 -3.15 5.78 13.12
C SER A 195 -3.33 5.00 11.83
N SER A 196 -2.48 5.28 10.85
CA SER A 196 -2.48 4.59 9.56
C SER A 196 -1.11 4.06 9.17
N SER A 197 -1.09 3.23 8.16
CA SER A 197 0.13 2.76 7.50
C SER A 197 -0.14 2.45 6.04
N ASP A 198 0.89 2.66 5.21
CA ASP A 198 1.01 1.99 3.93
C ASP A 198 1.20 0.48 4.11
N PRO A 199 1.09 -0.36 3.06
CA PRO A 199 1.25 -1.80 3.15
C PRO A 199 2.58 -2.22 3.84
N ARG A 200 2.51 -3.18 4.77
CA ARG A 200 3.67 -3.65 5.56
C ARG A 200 3.99 -5.13 5.39
N HIS A 201 3.14 -5.87 4.72
CA HIS A 201 3.17 -7.33 4.69
C HIS A 201 4.02 -7.91 3.55
N GLY A 202 4.82 -7.10 2.85
CA GLY A 202 5.77 -7.58 1.87
C GLY A 202 6.94 -8.34 2.49
N THR A 203 7.71 -9.05 1.68
CA THR A 203 8.87 -9.83 2.14
C THR A 203 10.11 -9.00 2.40
N ILE A 204 10.23 -7.85 1.73
CA ILE A 204 11.32 -6.88 1.86
C ILE A 204 10.77 -5.46 1.74
N ALA A 205 11.46 -4.51 2.33
CA ALA A 205 11.17 -3.07 2.20
C ALA A 205 11.92 -2.50 0.99
N ASP A 206 11.40 -2.73 -0.21
CA ASP A 206 12.04 -2.39 -1.48
C ASP A 206 11.33 -1.28 -2.27
N ALA A 207 10.14 -0.90 -1.85
CA ALA A 207 9.32 0.09 -2.53
C ALA A 207 8.79 1.15 -1.58
N GLU A 208 8.35 2.23 -2.17
CA GLU A 208 7.77 3.42 -1.55
C GLU A 208 6.71 3.11 -0.48
N PHE A 209 5.86 2.12 -0.77
CA PHE A 209 4.66 1.86 0.03
C PHE A 209 4.85 0.78 1.08
N ASN A 210 6.00 0.12 1.15
CA ASN A 210 6.23 -1.00 2.06
C ASN A 210 7.43 -0.83 2.99
N ALA A 211 7.75 0.38 3.37
CA ALA A 211 8.90 0.71 4.22
C ALA A 211 8.95 -0.07 5.55
N GLY A 212 7.82 -0.61 6.01
CA GLY A 212 7.74 -1.47 7.19
C GLY A 212 7.79 -2.97 6.91
N ALA A 213 7.94 -3.39 5.64
CA ALA A 213 7.96 -4.80 5.25
C ALA A 213 9.26 -5.52 5.67
N GLY A 214 9.23 -6.84 5.66
CA GLY A 214 10.37 -7.68 6.05
C GLY A 214 10.69 -7.69 7.56
N GLY A 215 9.87 -7.02 8.36
CA GLY A 215 9.99 -6.96 9.82
C GLY A 215 9.31 -8.14 10.54
N ALA A 216 8.82 -7.88 11.75
CA ALA A 216 8.17 -8.90 12.58
C ALA A 216 6.77 -9.32 12.09
N ILE A 217 6.16 -8.57 11.17
CA ILE A 217 4.81 -8.80 10.64
C ILE A 217 4.78 -9.99 9.66
N SER A 218 3.62 -10.62 9.45
CA SER A 218 3.49 -11.72 8.50
C SER A 218 3.81 -11.28 7.06
N MET A 219 4.47 -12.16 6.31
CA MET A 219 5.00 -11.87 4.98
C MET A 219 4.13 -12.50 3.90
N TRP A 220 3.64 -11.68 2.98
CA TRP A 220 2.74 -12.04 1.88
C TRP A 220 3.35 -11.61 0.54
N PRO A 221 2.91 -12.20 -0.58
CA PRO A 221 3.30 -11.66 -1.89
C PRO A 221 2.73 -10.25 -2.06
N GLY A 222 3.34 -9.43 -2.91
CA GLY A 222 2.82 -8.11 -3.27
C GLY A 222 1.42 -8.18 -3.88
N SER A 223 0.76 -7.04 -4.06
CA SER A 223 -0.60 -6.96 -4.61
C SER A 223 -0.73 -7.67 -5.95
N LEU A 224 0.26 -7.49 -6.83
CA LEU A 224 0.32 -8.18 -8.12
C LEU A 224 0.42 -9.71 -7.97
N GLY A 225 1.15 -10.18 -6.94
CA GLY A 225 1.23 -11.61 -6.59
C GLY A 225 -0.08 -12.16 -6.00
N LEU A 226 -0.79 -11.38 -5.19
CA LEU A 226 -2.14 -11.74 -4.76
C LEU A 226 -3.07 -11.88 -5.98
N ALA A 227 -2.99 -10.96 -6.95
CA ALA A 227 -3.74 -11.03 -8.20
C ALA A 227 -3.37 -12.27 -9.03
N ALA A 228 -2.08 -12.63 -9.09
CA ALA A 228 -1.61 -13.81 -9.81
C ALA A 228 -2.19 -15.14 -9.30
N THR A 229 -2.72 -15.17 -8.08
CA THR A 229 -3.50 -16.34 -7.60
C THR A 229 -4.82 -16.51 -8.34
N PHE A 230 -5.39 -15.45 -8.92
CA PHE A 230 -6.74 -15.39 -9.48
C PHE A 230 -7.82 -15.87 -8.49
N ASP A 231 -7.51 -15.82 -7.20
CA ASP A 231 -8.38 -16.29 -6.12
C ASP A 231 -8.63 -15.17 -5.09
N PRO A 232 -9.77 -14.47 -5.17
CA PRO A 232 -10.13 -13.43 -4.20
C PRO A 232 -10.21 -13.92 -2.75
N SER A 233 -10.36 -15.24 -2.51
CA SER A 233 -10.39 -15.76 -1.14
C SER A 233 -9.03 -15.66 -0.44
N VAL A 234 -7.94 -15.81 -1.17
CA VAL A 234 -6.57 -15.60 -0.68
C VAL A 234 -6.39 -14.14 -0.26
N THR A 235 -6.83 -13.21 -1.11
CA THR A 235 -6.78 -11.77 -0.84
C THR A 235 -7.66 -11.38 0.35
N LYS A 236 -8.83 -11.98 0.51
CA LYS A 236 -9.69 -11.76 1.68
C LYS A 236 -9.04 -12.24 2.98
N ASN A 237 -8.41 -13.41 2.96
CA ASN A 237 -7.68 -13.93 4.12
C ASN A 237 -6.49 -13.06 4.48
N PHE A 238 -5.75 -12.56 3.48
CA PHE A 238 -4.73 -11.54 3.68
C PHE A 238 -5.30 -10.32 4.42
N GLY A 239 -6.40 -9.74 3.92
CA GLY A 239 -7.03 -8.57 4.55
C GLY A 239 -7.45 -8.83 6.01
N ARG A 240 -7.99 -10.02 6.30
CA ARG A 240 -8.38 -10.43 7.67
C ARG A 240 -7.17 -10.50 8.61
N ILE A 241 -6.10 -11.13 8.17
CA ILE A 241 -4.87 -11.26 8.98
C ILE A 241 -4.19 -9.90 9.10
N GLY A 242 -4.06 -9.16 8.01
CA GLY A 242 -3.47 -7.83 8.01
C GLY A 242 -4.19 -6.86 8.94
N ALA A 243 -5.52 -6.93 9.02
CA ALA A 243 -6.29 -6.13 9.97
C ALA A 243 -5.96 -6.45 11.43
N LEU A 244 -5.85 -7.72 11.78
CA LEU A 244 -5.50 -8.15 13.14
C LEU A 244 -4.10 -7.68 13.55
N GLU A 245 -3.13 -7.81 12.65
CA GLU A 245 -1.76 -7.35 12.90
C GLU A 245 -1.68 -5.82 12.97
N TYR A 246 -2.40 -5.11 12.09
CA TYR A 246 -2.49 -3.64 12.16
C TYR A 246 -3.10 -3.17 13.47
N ARG A 247 -4.20 -3.77 13.90
CA ARG A 247 -4.82 -3.45 15.21
C ARG A 247 -3.85 -3.67 16.36
N ALA A 248 -3.06 -4.73 16.34
CA ALA A 248 -2.03 -5.01 17.34
C ALA A 248 -0.87 -3.99 17.32
N LEU A 249 -0.67 -3.27 16.20
CA LEU A 249 0.30 -2.17 16.09
C LEU A 249 -0.32 -0.78 16.39
N GLY A 250 -1.61 -0.71 16.75
CA GLY A 250 -2.34 0.55 16.93
C GLY A 250 -2.79 1.20 15.61
N ILE A 251 -2.65 0.51 14.48
CA ILE A 251 -3.03 1.00 13.16
C ILE A 251 -4.51 0.67 12.92
N THR A 252 -5.30 1.70 12.62
CA THR A 252 -6.75 1.59 12.44
C THR A 252 -7.23 2.08 11.07
N THR A 253 -6.29 2.53 10.21
CA THR A 253 -6.53 2.82 8.81
C THR A 253 -5.40 2.27 7.95
N ALA A 254 -5.72 1.46 6.94
CA ALA A 254 -4.82 1.01 5.90
C ALA A 254 -4.90 1.98 4.71
N LEU A 255 -3.75 2.56 4.29
CA LEU A 255 -3.65 3.39 3.08
C LEU A 255 -3.60 2.48 1.84
N SER A 256 -4.57 1.60 1.74
CA SER A 256 -4.68 0.54 0.73
C SER A 256 -6.11 0.01 0.63
N PRO A 257 -6.45 -0.77 -0.42
CA PRO A 257 -5.60 -1.23 -1.52
C PRO A 257 -5.40 -0.19 -2.63
N GLN A 258 -4.32 -0.35 -3.40
CA GLN A 258 -4.16 0.31 -4.69
C GLN A 258 -4.88 -0.53 -5.74
N VAL A 259 -5.90 0.06 -6.39
CA VAL A 259 -6.80 -0.66 -7.32
C VAL A 259 -6.77 -0.09 -8.73
N ASP A 260 -5.80 0.79 -9.00
CA ASP A 260 -5.54 1.27 -10.35
C ASP A 260 -5.36 0.07 -11.28
N ILE A 261 -5.97 0.09 -12.48
CA ILE A 261 -5.64 -0.91 -13.49
C ILE A 261 -4.35 -0.48 -14.20
N ALA A 262 -3.38 -1.39 -14.29
CA ALA A 262 -2.05 -1.13 -14.84
C ALA A 262 -2.09 -1.22 -16.36
N THR A 263 -2.74 -0.28 -17.03
CA THR A 263 -2.95 -0.29 -18.48
C THR A 263 -1.71 0.12 -19.26
N ASP A 264 -0.90 1.06 -18.76
CA ASP A 264 0.42 1.30 -19.32
C ASP A 264 1.47 0.42 -18.62
N PRO A 265 2.10 -0.54 -19.31
CA PRO A 265 3.06 -1.48 -18.72
C PRO A 265 4.37 -0.82 -18.27
N ARG A 266 4.65 0.40 -18.73
CA ARG A 266 5.85 1.18 -18.36
C ARG A 266 5.73 1.87 -17.03
N TRP A 267 4.53 1.97 -16.47
CA TRP A 267 4.30 2.64 -15.19
C TRP A 267 5.01 1.93 -14.04
N ASN A 268 5.88 2.61 -13.32
CA ASN A 268 6.73 2.02 -12.28
C ASN A 268 5.97 1.54 -11.03
N ARG A 269 4.65 1.78 -10.94
CA ARG A 269 3.79 1.34 -9.82
C ARG A 269 2.91 0.14 -10.16
N VAL A 270 3.16 -0.55 -11.26
CA VAL A 270 2.43 -1.78 -11.65
C VAL A 270 2.42 -2.81 -10.53
N SER A 271 3.54 -3.03 -9.85
CA SER A 271 3.68 -4.02 -8.75
C SER A 271 2.73 -3.78 -7.57
N GLY A 272 2.30 -2.54 -7.33
CA GLY A 272 1.34 -2.17 -6.28
C GLY A 272 -0.12 -2.47 -6.62
N THR A 273 -0.43 -2.81 -7.88
CA THR A 273 -1.78 -3.00 -8.41
C THR A 273 -2.21 -4.47 -8.40
N PHE A 274 -3.47 -4.72 -8.76
CA PHE A 274 -3.97 -6.08 -9.06
C PHE A 274 -3.89 -6.44 -10.56
N GLY A 275 -3.01 -5.79 -11.31
CA GLY A 275 -2.81 -6.01 -12.75
C GLY A 275 -3.67 -5.10 -13.62
N GLU A 276 -3.82 -5.48 -14.89
CA GLU A 276 -4.47 -4.64 -15.91
C GLU A 276 -5.98 -4.89 -16.06
N ASP A 277 -6.49 -6.06 -15.62
CA ASP A 277 -7.89 -6.45 -15.86
C ASP A 277 -8.84 -5.75 -14.86
N PRO A 278 -9.84 -5.00 -15.35
CA PRO A 278 -10.76 -4.27 -14.48
C PRO A 278 -11.62 -5.17 -13.59
N GLN A 279 -12.00 -6.38 -14.05
CA GLN A 279 -12.86 -7.28 -13.28
C GLN A 279 -12.08 -8.03 -12.21
N LEU A 280 -10.88 -8.52 -12.53
CA LEU A 280 -9.98 -9.13 -11.55
C LEU A 280 -9.63 -8.10 -10.46
N SER A 281 -9.26 -6.89 -10.85
CA SER A 281 -8.96 -5.81 -9.91
C SER A 281 -10.17 -5.46 -9.03
N ALA A 282 -11.40 -5.46 -9.55
CA ALA A 282 -12.60 -5.22 -8.77
C ALA A 282 -12.87 -6.34 -7.75
N ASP A 283 -12.69 -7.61 -8.13
CA ASP A 283 -12.89 -8.75 -7.25
C ASP A 283 -11.83 -8.81 -6.13
N MET A 284 -10.56 -8.52 -6.47
CA MET A 284 -9.47 -8.43 -5.51
C MET A 284 -9.66 -7.25 -4.55
N ALA A 285 -10.02 -6.07 -5.08
CA ALA A 285 -10.33 -4.88 -4.27
C ALA A 285 -11.43 -5.16 -3.24
N ARG A 286 -12.53 -5.78 -3.68
CA ARG A 286 -13.65 -6.17 -2.80
C ARG A 286 -13.19 -7.11 -1.70
N ALA A 287 -12.45 -8.16 -2.06
CA ALA A 287 -11.96 -9.16 -1.12
C ALA A 287 -10.99 -8.57 -0.09
N TYR A 288 -10.06 -7.74 -0.55
CA TYR A 288 -9.10 -7.03 0.30
C TYR A 288 -9.80 -6.17 1.34
N ILE A 289 -10.70 -5.30 0.90
CA ILE A 289 -11.39 -4.34 1.76
C ILE A 289 -12.34 -5.06 2.71
N ASP A 290 -13.08 -6.07 2.24
CA ASP A 290 -13.91 -6.91 3.11
C ASP A 290 -13.08 -7.58 4.21
N GLY A 291 -11.88 -8.04 3.90
CA GLY A 291 -10.95 -8.62 4.87
C GLY A 291 -10.53 -7.62 5.93
N PHE A 292 -10.10 -6.43 5.53
CA PHE A 292 -9.64 -5.37 6.45
C PHE A 292 -10.76 -4.79 7.32
N GLN A 293 -11.93 -4.53 6.74
CA GLN A 293 -13.00 -3.81 7.44
C GLN A 293 -13.91 -4.70 8.27
N THR A 294 -14.10 -5.97 7.88
CA THR A 294 -15.07 -6.84 8.55
C THR A 294 -14.46 -7.47 9.80
N SER A 295 -15.01 -7.12 10.96
CA SER A 295 -14.72 -7.81 12.21
C SER A 295 -15.65 -9.01 12.40
N THR A 296 -15.09 -10.13 12.82
CA THR A 296 -15.84 -11.38 13.09
C THR A 296 -16.22 -11.59 14.55
N SER A 297 -15.64 -10.77 15.47
CA SER A 297 -15.85 -10.89 16.94
C SER A 297 -16.89 -9.91 17.51
N THR A 298 -17.86 -9.50 16.79
CA THR A 298 -18.53 -8.21 16.88
C THR A 298 -19.83 -8.20 17.64
N LYS A 299 -19.84 -8.56 18.88
CA LYS A 299 -21.01 -8.24 19.74
C LYS A 299 -21.09 -6.76 20.14
N GLU A 300 -20.02 -5.99 19.97
CA GLU A 300 -19.82 -4.67 20.57
C GLU A 300 -20.10 -3.51 19.59
N ILE A 301 -19.90 -3.70 18.26
CA ILE A 301 -20.19 -2.69 17.22
C ILE A 301 -21.05 -3.33 16.14
N LYS A 302 -21.89 -2.53 15.47
CA LYS A 302 -22.88 -2.99 14.49
C LYS A 302 -22.31 -2.98 13.06
N ASP A 303 -23.04 -3.63 12.16
CA ASP A 303 -22.85 -3.55 10.71
C ASP A 303 -21.49 -4.06 10.22
N GLY A 304 -20.94 -5.09 10.88
CA GLY A 304 -19.67 -5.71 10.50
C GLY A 304 -18.42 -4.96 11.00
N TRP A 305 -18.59 -3.83 11.64
CA TRP A 305 -17.51 -3.09 12.28
C TRP A 305 -17.28 -3.56 13.71
N GLY A 306 -16.04 -3.46 14.18
CA GLY A 306 -15.64 -3.85 15.54
C GLY A 306 -14.18 -3.60 15.83
N TYR A 307 -13.70 -4.08 16.99
CA TYR A 307 -12.31 -3.88 17.42
C TYR A 307 -11.27 -4.59 16.54
N GLY A 308 -11.69 -5.56 15.72
CA GLY A 308 -10.82 -6.18 14.70
C GLY A 308 -10.82 -5.42 13.37
N SER A 309 -11.66 -4.40 13.19
CA SER A 309 -11.77 -3.65 11.94
C SER A 309 -10.65 -2.65 11.75
N VAL A 310 -10.20 -2.51 10.51
CA VAL A 310 -9.31 -1.46 10.03
C VAL A 310 -9.98 -0.78 8.85
N ASN A 311 -10.05 0.54 8.88
CA ASN A 311 -10.55 1.34 7.76
C ASN A 311 -9.68 1.12 6.52
N ALA A 312 -10.26 0.93 5.35
CA ALA A 312 -9.54 0.83 4.10
C ALA A 312 -9.68 2.12 3.29
N MET A 313 -8.56 2.69 2.89
CA MET A 313 -8.49 3.85 2.00
C MET A 313 -8.10 3.38 0.61
N VAL A 314 -9.12 3.10 -0.22
CA VAL A 314 -8.89 2.64 -1.59
C VAL A 314 -8.28 3.75 -2.45
N LYS A 315 -7.28 3.40 -3.27
CA LYS A 315 -6.53 4.37 -4.10
C LYS A 315 -6.20 3.80 -5.48
N HIS A 316 -6.03 4.67 -6.51
CA HIS A 316 -6.14 6.11 -6.48
C HIS A 316 -7.27 6.56 -7.42
N TRP A 317 -8.31 7.20 -6.90
CA TRP A 317 -9.46 7.64 -7.71
C TRP A 317 -9.06 8.78 -8.68
N PRO A 318 -9.50 8.76 -9.95
CA PRO A 318 -10.37 7.81 -10.64
C PRO A 318 -9.61 6.68 -11.38
N GLY A 319 -8.32 6.49 -11.12
CA GLY A 319 -7.39 5.54 -11.71
C GLY A 319 -6.10 6.22 -12.14
N GLY A 320 -4.95 5.61 -11.83
CA GLY A 320 -3.62 6.18 -12.04
C GLY A 320 -2.80 5.51 -13.14
N GLY A 321 -3.28 4.39 -13.70
CA GLY A 321 -2.47 3.54 -14.59
C GLY A 321 -2.33 4.00 -16.03
N SER A 322 -2.89 5.15 -16.42
CA SER A 322 -2.84 5.71 -17.78
C SER A 322 -1.94 6.94 -17.89
N GLY A 323 -0.87 7.01 -17.11
CA GLY A 323 0.13 8.09 -17.23
C GLY A 323 0.75 8.15 -18.62
N GLU A 324 0.83 9.33 -19.22
CA GLU A 324 1.33 9.49 -20.59
C GLU A 324 2.77 8.98 -20.70
N GLY A 325 2.98 7.96 -21.54
CA GLY A 325 4.26 7.28 -21.70
C GLY A 325 4.70 6.48 -20.46
N GLY A 326 3.77 6.06 -19.61
CA GLY A 326 4.02 5.31 -18.38
C GLY A 326 4.61 6.11 -17.23
N ARG A 327 4.66 7.44 -17.34
CA ARG A 327 5.27 8.30 -16.32
C ARG A 327 4.39 8.42 -15.07
N ASP A 328 5.04 8.43 -13.92
CA ASP A 328 4.39 8.43 -12.61
C ASP A 328 4.08 9.83 -12.08
N ALA A 329 2.91 9.98 -11.52
CA ALA A 329 2.37 11.25 -11.06
C ALA A 329 2.90 11.74 -9.70
N HIS A 330 3.84 11.07 -9.06
CA HIS A 330 4.60 11.64 -7.95
C HIS A 330 5.59 12.71 -8.40
N TYR A 331 5.84 12.78 -9.70
CA TYR A 331 6.75 13.74 -10.32
C TYR A 331 5.99 14.66 -11.29
N GLY A 332 6.39 15.91 -11.38
CA GLY A 332 5.77 16.88 -12.28
C GLY A 332 5.84 16.48 -13.76
N TYR A 333 6.90 15.75 -14.15
CA TYR A 333 7.02 15.20 -15.50
C TYR A 333 5.97 14.12 -15.80
N GLY A 334 5.36 13.49 -14.80
CA GLY A 334 4.34 12.42 -14.91
C GLY A 334 2.92 12.87 -14.56
N LYS A 335 2.65 14.15 -14.39
CA LYS A 335 1.38 14.65 -13.86
C LYS A 335 0.13 14.42 -14.70
N TYR A 336 0.25 14.00 -15.96
CA TYR A 336 -0.90 13.81 -16.84
C TYR A 336 -1.26 12.33 -17.02
N ALA A 337 -2.51 11.98 -16.72
CA ALA A 337 -3.15 10.75 -17.18
C ALA A 337 -3.91 11.06 -18.47
N VAL A 338 -3.74 10.23 -19.51
CA VAL A 338 -4.31 10.44 -20.85
C VAL A 338 -5.19 9.26 -21.25
N TYR A 339 -6.17 9.54 -22.11
CA TYR A 339 -7.20 8.55 -22.47
C TYR A 339 -7.40 8.48 -23.99
N PRO A 340 -6.34 8.15 -24.78
CA PRO A 340 -6.43 8.08 -26.25
C PRO A 340 -7.39 7.00 -26.73
N GLY A 341 -7.56 5.92 -25.99
CA GLY A 341 -8.52 4.84 -26.26
C GLY A 341 -9.94 5.12 -25.80
N LYS A 342 -10.22 6.28 -25.17
CA LYS A 342 -11.52 6.67 -24.61
C LYS A 342 -12.07 5.71 -23.55
N ASN A 343 -11.18 5.07 -22.79
CA ASN A 343 -11.52 4.03 -21.82
C ASN A 343 -11.56 4.50 -20.36
N PHE A 344 -11.67 5.79 -20.09
CA PHE A 344 -11.75 6.34 -18.74
C PHE A 344 -12.69 5.56 -17.81
N ASN A 345 -13.84 5.11 -18.32
CA ASN A 345 -14.81 4.37 -17.53
C ASN A 345 -14.31 2.97 -17.06
N GLN A 346 -13.37 2.35 -17.75
CA GLN A 346 -12.78 1.07 -17.31
C GLN A 346 -11.97 1.24 -16.03
N HIS A 347 -11.27 2.37 -15.89
CA HIS A 347 -10.49 2.71 -14.69
C HIS A 347 -11.37 2.87 -13.44
N LEU A 348 -12.66 3.19 -13.62
CA LEU A 348 -13.61 3.34 -12.51
C LEU A 348 -14.14 1.99 -11.99
N ILE A 349 -13.99 0.88 -12.73
CA ILE A 349 -14.60 -0.41 -12.41
C ILE A 349 -14.10 -0.98 -11.08
N PRO A 350 -12.80 -0.99 -10.76
CA PRO A 350 -12.31 -1.50 -9.48
C PRO A 350 -12.93 -0.78 -8.27
N PHE A 351 -13.19 0.51 -8.40
CA PHE A 351 -13.87 1.30 -7.39
C PHE A 351 -15.36 0.99 -7.36
N THR A 352 -16.06 1.19 -8.48
CA THR A 352 -17.52 1.21 -8.55
C THR A 352 -18.17 -0.16 -8.46
N LYS A 353 -17.47 -1.22 -8.89
CA LYS A 353 -17.92 -2.63 -8.80
C LYS A 353 -17.18 -3.44 -7.72
N GLY A 354 -16.02 -2.96 -7.27
CA GLY A 354 -15.22 -3.55 -6.19
C GLY A 354 -15.40 -2.82 -4.87
N ALA A 355 -14.62 -1.76 -4.67
CA ALA A 355 -14.47 -1.06 -3.40
C ALA A 355 -15.75 -0.42 -2.83
N PHE A 356 -16.67 0.03 -3.70
CA PHE A 356 -17.95 0.65 -3.29
C PHE A 356 -19.12 -0.35 -3.25
N LYS A 357 -18.84 -1.65 -3.46
CA LYS A 357 -19.84 -2.73 -3.42
C LYS A 357 -19.26 -3.97 -2.75
N LEU A 358 -18.96 -3.86 -1.47
CA LEU A 358 -18.46 -4.96 -0.66
C LEU A 358 -19.52 -6.03 -0.48
N ALA A 359 -19.07 -7.27 -0.30
CA ALA A 359 -19.97 -8.40 0.04
C ALA A 359 -20.35 -8.39 1.53
N GLY A 360 -19.47 -7.85 2.38
CA GLY A 360 -19.67 -7.75 3.82
C GLY A 360 -20.62 -6.61 4.24
N LYS A 361 -20.98 -6.61 5.53
CA LYS A 361 -21.93 -5.66 6.10
C LYS A 361 -21.41 -4.20 6.11
N THR A 362 -20.10 -3.98 6.01
CA THR A 362 -19.49 -2.64 5.93
C THR A 362 -19.77 -1.93 4.62
N ARG A 363 -20.22 -2.66 3.58
CA ARG A 363 -20.81 -2.22 2.31
C ARG A 363 -19.88 -1.50 1.34
N MET A 364 -19.02 -0.60 1.80
CA MET A 364 -18.09 0.17 0.96
C MET A 364 -16.80 0.50 1.69
N ALA A 365 -15.74 0.79 0.96
CA ALA A 365 -14.51 1.31 1.52
C ALA A 365 -14.78 2.58 2.34
N SER A 366 -14.21 2.68 3.53
CA SER A 366 -14.44 3.78 4.46
C SER A 366 -13.78 5.10 4.03
N ALA A 367 -12.72 5.00 3.19
CA ALA A 367 -12.05 6.15 2.63
C ALA A 367 -11.62 5.90 1.17
N VAL A 368 -11.44 6.96 0.41
CA VAL A 368 -10.89 6.96 -0.95
C VAL A 368 -9.86 8.08 -1.08
N MET A 369 -8.79 7.79 -1.80
CA MET A 369 -7.72 8.75 -2.10
C MET A 369 -7.73 9.07 -3.59
N PRO A 370 -8.02 10.33 -3.98
CA PRO A 370 -7.82 10.78 -5.34
C PRO A 370 -6.34 10.85 -5.68
N TYR A 371 -5.98 10.44 -6.92
CA TYR A 371 -4.60 10.46 -7.37
C TYR A 371 -4.11 11.87 -7.68
N TYR A 372 -2.79 12.04 -7.71
CA TYR A 372 -2.14 13.29 -8.08
C TYR A 372 -2.48 13.76 -9.50
N THR A 373 -2.73 12.83 -10.43
CA THR A 373 -2.86 13.13 -11.86
C THR A 373 -3.88 14.20 -12.19
N ILE A 374 -3.58 14.96 -13.22
CA ILE A 374 -4.57 15.64 -14.05
C ILE A 374 -5.16 14.58 -14.98
N SER A 375 -6.42 14.18 -14.79
CA SER A 375 -7.15 13.35 -15.75
C SER A 375 -7.50 14.20 -16.97
N TYR A 376 -6.59 14.24 -17.94
CA TYR A 376 -6.59 15.20 -19.05
C TYR A 376 -7.86 15.10 -19.88
N ASP A 377 -8.54 16.23 -20.08
CA ASP A 377 -9.81 16.38 -20.81
C ASP A 377 -10.98 15.49 -20.29
N GLN A 378 -10.93 15.00 -19.05
CA GLN A 378 -12.01 14.19 -18.48
C GLN A 378 -13.04 15.00 -17.67
N ASP A 379 -12.81 16.27 -17.36
CA ASP A 379 -13.85 17.15 -16.81
C ASP A 379 -14.83 17.57 -17.91
N LEU A 380 -15.88 16.77 -18.08
CA LEU A 380 -16.87 16.98 -19.15
C LEU A 380 -17.76 18.22 -18.90
N LYS A 381 -17.77 18.76 -17.67
CA LYS A 381 -18.67 19.83 -17.24
C LYS A 381 -18.00 21.21 -17.22
N ASN A 382 -16.87 21.31 -16.51
CA ASN A 382 -16.20 22.59 -16.27
C ASN A 382 -14.99 22.78 -17.21
N LYS A 383 -14.55 21.69 -17.87
CA LYS A 383 -13.38 21.68 -18.76
C LYS A 383 -12.07 22.09 -18.06
N GLU A 384 -11.97 21.81 -16.77
CA GLU A 384 -10.77 22.10 -16.00
C GLU A 384 -9.75 20.94 -16.11
N ASN A 385 -8.53 21.27 -16.51
CA ASN A 385 -7.36 20.36 -16.43
C ASN A 385 -6.54 20.68 -15.16
N VAL A 386 -7.02 20.20 -14.02
CA VAL A 386 -6.39 20.31 -12.70
C VAL A 386 -6.29 18.93 -12.05
N ALA A 387 -5.35 18.76 -11.13
CA ALA A 387 -5.20 17.50 -10.42
C ALA A 387 -6.54 17.02 -9.82
N ASN A 388 -6.75 15.71 -9.83
CA ASN A 388 -8.04 15.10 -9.44
C ASN A 388 -8.55 15.59 -8.07
N ASN A 389 -7.64 15.90 -7.15
CA ASN A 389 -7.96 16.44 -5.83
C ASN A 389 -8.65 17.82 -5.86
N TYR A 390 -8.46 18.59 -6.92
CA TYR A 390 -9.04 19.93 -7.11
C TYR A 390 -10.22 19.95 -8.07
N ASN A 391 -10.46 18.82 -8.75
CA ASN A 391 -11.44 18.75 -9.81
C ASN A 391 -12.82 18.42 -9.26
N ARG A 392 -13.73 19.43 -9.30
CA ARG A 392 -15.09 19.29 -8.80
C ARG A 392 -15.89 18.21 -9.53
N TYR A 393 -15.71 18.08 -10.84
CA TYR A 393 -16.39 17.05 -11.62
C TYR A 393 -15.97 15.63 -11.16
N ILE A 394 -14.68 15.40 -10.99
CA ILE A 394 -14.12 14.09 -10.56
C ILE A 394 -14.59 13.73 -9.13
N ILE A 395 -14.60 14.69 -8.20
CA ILE A 395 -14.94 14.43 -6.80
C ILE A 395 -16.45 14.56 -6.56
N THR A 396 -17.05 15.70 -6.88
CA THR A 396 -18.45 15.95 -6.52
C THR A 396 -19.41 15.31 -7.51
N ASP A 397 -19.27 15.60 -8.80
CA ASP A 397 -20.28 15.16 -9.77
C ASP A 397 -20.18 13.64 -10.01
N LEU A 398 -18.97 13.12 -10.16
CA LEU A 398 -18.75 11.72 -10.45
C LEU A 398 -18.78 10.85 -9.17
N LEU A 399 -17.87 11.06 -8.22
CA LEU A 399 -17.74 10.22 -7.03
C LEU A 399 -18.94 10.36 -6.08
N ARG A 400 -19.24 11.58 -5.65
CA ARG A 400 -20.31 11.81 -4.68
C ARG A 400 -21.71 11.66 -5.27
N THR A 401 -21.97 12.29 -6.42
CA THR A 401 -23.33 12.37 -6.97
C THR A 401 -23.69 11.14 -7.78
N LYS A 402 -22.89 10.78 -8.79
CA LYS A 402 -23.18 9.64 -9.68
C LYS A 402 -23.04 8.29 -8.95
N TYR A 403 -21.92 8.09 -8.23
CA TYR A 403 -21.64 6.82 -7.55
C TYR A 403 -22.07 6.77 -6.08
N LYS A 404 -22.66 7.85 -5.54
CA LYS A 404 -23.22 7.90 -4.19
C LYS A 404 -22.22 7.55 -3.08
N TYR A 405 -20.95 7.83 -3.28
CA TYR A 405 -19.92 7.53 -2.30
C TYR A 405 -19.99 8.51 -1.11
N ASP A 406 -20.19 8.00 0.11
CA ASP A 406 -20.30 8.80 1.35
C ASP A 406 -19.16 8.54 2.37
N GLY A 407 -18.08 7.85 1.97
CA GLY A 407 -16.88 7.72 2.78
C GLY A 407 -16.01 8.99 2.76
N VAL A 408 -14.90 8.95 3.50
CA VAL A 408 -13.91 10.04 3.51
C VAL A 408 -13.23 10.15 2.14
N VAL A 409 -13.04 11.38 1.66
CA VAL A 409 -12.14 11.69 0.54
C VAL A 409 -10.91 12.38 1.11
N CYS A 410 -9.79 11.67 1.11
CA CYS A 410 -8.50 12.16 1.60
C CYS A 410 -7.57 12.41 0.41
N THR A 411 -6.96 13.58 0.31
CA THR A 411 -5.94 13.81 -0.73
C THR A 411 -4.78 12.82 -0.59
N ASP A 412 -4.08 12.58 -1.67
CA ASP A 412 -2.73 12.05 -1.59
C ASP A 412 -1.79 13.07 -0.92
N TRP A 413 -0.52 12.71 -0.64
CA TRP A 413 0.37 13.51 0.21
C TRP A 413 0.93 14.72 -0.51
N LEU A 414 1.05 15.83 0.22
CA LEU A 414 1.64 17.10 -0.22
C LEU A 414 0.93 17.77 -1.42
N VAL A 415 -0.31 17.41 -1.70
CA VAL A 415 -1.07 17.96 -2.84
C VAL A 415 -1.13 19.49 -2.79
N THR A 416 -1.34 20.09 -1.60
CA THR A 416 -1.48 21.54 -1.44
C THR A 416 -0.16 22.30 -1.33
N GLY A 417 0.98 21.63 -1.28
CA GLY A 417 2.31 22.24 -1.23
C GLY A 417 2.78 22.83 -2.56
N ASP A 418 3.84 23.63 -2.52
CA ASP A 418 4.47 24.20 -3.71
C ASP A 418 5.38 23.19 -4.39
N GLU A 419 5.28 23.08 -5.71
CA GLU A 419 6.21 22.30 -6.54
C GLU A 419 7.55 23.06 -6.64
N THR A 420 8.67 22.34 -6.48
CA THR A 420 10.01 22.93 -6.53
C THR A 420 10.77 22.58 -7.80
N ALA A 421 10.58 21.36 -8.33
CA ALA A 421 11.14 20.91 -9.60
C ALA A 421 10.35 19.70 -10.09
N VAL A 422 10.30 19.47 -11.40
CA VAL A 422 9.50 18.41 -12.04
C VAL A 422 10.01 17.00 -11.75
N ASP A 423 11.26 16.84 -11.33
CA ASP A 423 11.93 15.57 -11.04
C ASP A 423 12.20 15.32 -9.54
N VAL A 424 11.59 16.10 -8.65
CA VAL A 424 11.70 15.93 -7.20
C VAL A 424 10.49 15.18 -6.65
N PHE A 425 10.74 14.09 -5.94
CA PHE A 425 9.68 13.28 -5.31
C PHE A 425 9.04 13.98 -4.10
N LEU A 426 9.86 14.45 -3.15
CA LEU A 426 9.38 15.11 -1.92
C LEU A 426 9.17 16.62 -2.16
N THR A 427 8.19 16.94 -2.99
CA THR A 427 7.75 18.32 -3.28
C THR A 427 6.24 18.40 -3.30
N GLY A 428 5.69 19.62 -3.31
CA GLY A 428 4.25 19.82 -3.49
C GLY A 428 3.78 19.37 -4.88
N LYS A 429 2.49 19.07 -4.99
CA LYS A 429 1.87 18.54 -6.22
C LYS A 429 0.63 19.36 -6.59
N SER A 430 0.82 20.68 -6.68
CA SER A 430 -0.22 21.67 -6.94
C SER A 430 -0.61 21.79 -8.43
N TRP A 431 -0.65 20.66 -9.13
CA TRP A 431 -0.74 20.65 -10.58
C TRP A 431 -2.05 21.18 -11.13
N GLY A 432 -1.90 22.14 -12.05
CA GLY A 432 -2.99 22.92 -12.63
C GLY A 432 -3.50 24.06 -11.76
N VAL A 433 -2.94 24.20 -10.53
CA VAL A 433 -3.29 25.28 -9.57
C VAL A 433 -2.05 25.92 -8.94
N GLU A 434 -0.91 25.85 -9.62
CA GLU A 434 0.39 26.29 -9.12
C GLU A 434 0.40 27.77 -8.69
N LYS A 435 -0.43 28.59 -9.33
CA LYS A 435 -0.54 30.06 -9.05
C LYS A 435 -1.33 30.38 -7.78
N LEU A 436 -2.06 29.42 -7.22
CA LEU A 436 -2.85 29.62 -6.00
C LEU A 436 -1.93 29.50 -4.77
N SER A 437 -2.26 30.25 -3.70
CA SER A 437 -1.60 30.05 -2.40
C SER A 437 -1.99 28.70 -1.77
N VAL A 438 -1.22 28.24 -0.79
CA VAL A 438 -1.51 26.99 -0.05
C VAL A 438 -2.93 26.99 0.50
N ALA A 439 -3.37 28.09 1.12
CA ALA A 439 -4.75 28.22 1.63
C ALA A 439 -5.80 28.20 0.53
N GLN A 440 -5.56 28.84 -0.61
CA GLN A 440 -6.45 28.79 -1.76
C GLN A 440 -6.56 27.40 -2.37
N ARG A 441 -5.48 26.61 -2.36
CA ARG A 441 -5.48 25.20 -2.79
C ARG A 441 -6.31 24.34 -1.83
N HIS A 442 -6.16 24.51 -0.51
CA HIS A 442 -7.03 23.87 0.48
C HIS A 442 -8.49 24.22 0.23
N TYR A 443 -8.79 25.48 -0.01
CA TYR A 443 -10.13 25.96 -0.29
C TYR A 443 -10.71 25.34 -1.56
N LYS A 444 -9.96 25.33 -2.69
CA LYS A 444 -10.41 24.73 -3.96
C LYS A 444 -10.70 23.24 -3.80
N ALA A 445 -9.81 22.49 -3.13
CA ALA A 445 -10.02 21.07 -2.87
C ALA A 445 -11.22 20.83 -1.93
N LEU A 446 -11.38 21.62 -0.89
CA LEU A 446 -12.53 21.57 0.01
C LEU A 446 -13.86 21.75 -0.75
N ILE A 447 -13.94 22.75 -1.61
CA ILE A 447 -15.15 23.03 -2.40
C ILE A 447 -15.36 21.98 -3.50
N ALA A 448 -14.29 21.38 -4.01
CA ALA A 448 -14.40 20.22 -4.89
C ALA A 448 -14.97 18.97 -4.21
N GLY A 449 -14.97 18.88 -2.87
CA GLY A 449 -15.59 17.80 -2.11
C GLY A 449 -14.62 16.94 -1.30
N VAL A 450 -13.36 17.34 -1.17
CA VAL A 450 -12.32 16.70 -0.33
C VAL A 450 -12.62 16.93 1.15
N ASP A 451 -12.44 15.91 1.99
CA ASP A 451 -12.68 15.96 3.44
C ASP A 451 -11.38 16.04 4.24
N GLN A 452 -10.25 15.59 3.69
CA GLN A 452 -9.01 15.44 4.44
C GLN A 452 -7.77 15.69 3.55
N PHE A 453 -6.69 16.19 4.15
CA PHE A 453 -5.47 16.64 3.46
C PHE A 453 -4.26 15.85 3.95
N GLY A 454 -3.70 15.00 3.08
CA GLY A 454 -2.54 14.16 3.36
C GLY A 454 -1.21 14.94 3.43
N GLY A 455 -0.35 14.56 4.37
CA GLY A 455 0.98 15.14 4.52
C GLY A 455 1.02 16.55 5.12
N ASN A 456 0.00 16.93 5.85
CA ASN A 456 -0.14 18.25 6.46
C ASN A 456 -0.28 18.14 7.99
N ASN A 457 0.50 18.96 8.73
CA ASN A 457 0.46 19.01 10.19
C ASN A 457 -0.12 20.33 10.72
N GLU A 458 -0.33 21.34 9.88
CA GLU A 458 -0.66 22.71 10.25
C GLU A 458 -2.12 23.04 9.92
N ALA A 459 -2.90 23.47 10.92
CA ALA A 459 -4.32 23.81 10.76
C ALA A 459 -4.54 25.18 10.11
N ALA A 460 -3.58 26.11 10.20
CA ALA A 460 -3.75 27.49 9.76
C ALA A 460 -4.24 27.62 8.31
N PRO A 461 -3.70 26.92 7.28
CA PRO A 461 -4.18 27.05 5.90
C PRO A 461 -5.63 26.58 5.72
N ILE A 462 -6.10 25.62 6.53
CA ILE A 462 -7.50 25.14 6.48
C ILE A 462 -8.44 26.16 7.14
N ILE A 463 -7.99 26.81 8.22
CA ILE A 463 -8.74 27.89 8.89
C ILE A 463 -8.87 29.08 7.94
N GLU A 464 -7.80 29.44 7.21
CA GLU A 464 -7.86 30.47 6.18
C GLU A 464 -8.83 30.08 5.05
N ALA A 465 -8.81 28.81 4.61
CA ALA A 465 -9.77 28.30 3.63
C ALA A 465 -11.23 28.39 4.13
N TYR A 466 -11.46 28.16 5.44
CA TYR A 466 -12.77 28.41 6.06
C TYR A 466 -13.19 29.87 5.92
N GLN A 467 -12.32 30.84 6.23
CA GLN A 467 -12.59 32.25 6.12
C GLN A 467 -12.89 32.71 4.67
N MET A 468 -12.18 32.13 3.70
CA MET A 468 -12.51 32.33 2.28
C MET A 468 -13.93 31.87 1.97
N GLY A 469 -14.32 30.71 2.46
CA GLY A 469 -15.66 30.17 2.28
C GLY A 469 -16.74 30.98 2.99
N VAL A 470 -16.47 31.55 4.17
CA VAL A 470 -17.37 32.50 4.86
C VAL A 470 -17.61 33.72 3.99
N LYS A 471 -16.55 34.26 3.39
CA LYS A 471 -16.63 35.44 2.53
C LYS A 471 -17.42 35.18 1.25
N GLU A 472 -17.29 34.01 0.65
CA GLU A 472 -17.89 33.66 -0.65
C GLU A 472 -19.32 33.13 -0.53
N TYR A 473 -19.58 32.22 0.43
CA TYR A 473 -20.85 31.49 0.56
C TYR A 473 -21.63 31.82 1.87
N GLY A 474 -21.02 32.55 2.79
CA GLY A 474 -21.56 32.81 4.11
C GLY A 474 -21.24 31.71 5.14
N GLN A 475 -21.29 32.12 6.42
CA GLN A 475 -20.87 31.30 7.55
C GLN A 475 -21.67 29.98 7.66
N ALA A 476 -22.98 30.01 7.46
CA ALA A 476 -23.84 28.83 7.60
C ALA A 476 -23.49 27.73 6.58
N PHE A 477 -23.20 28.10 5.34
CA PHE A 477 -22.84 27.16 4.27
C PHE A 477 -21.50 26.49 4.55
N ILE A 478 -20.47 27.29 4.83
CA ILE A 478 -19.13 26.74 5.01
C ILE A 478 -19.02 25.93 6.32
N ARG A 479 -19.69 26.36 7.39
CA ARG A 479 -19.79 25.61 8.63
C ARG A 479 -20.38 24.21 8.38
N LYS A 480 -21.48 24.14 7.66
CA LYS A 480 -22.11 22.87 7.28
C LYS A 480 -21.17 21.98 6.45
N ARG A 481 -20.39 22.59 5.54
CA ARG A 481 -19.40 21.86 4.74
C ARG A 481 -18.30 21.26 5.62
N PHE A 482 -17.82 21.99 6.61
CA PHE A 482 -16.83 21.50 7.59
C PHE A 482 -17.41 20.36 8.45
N GLU A 483 -18.62 20.54 8.96
CA GLU A 483 -19.31 19.49 9.73
C GLU A 483 -19.52 18.22 8.94
N GLN A 484 -19.81 18.30 7.64
CA GLN A 484 -19.91 17.11 6.77
C GLN A 484 -18.60 16.33 6.70
N SER A 485 -17.46 17.01 6.60
CA SER A 485 -16.15 16.38 6.66
C SER A 485 -15.89 15.75 8.03
N ALA A 486 -16.15 16.50 9.11
CA ALA A 486 -15.99 16.01 10.47
C ALA A 486 -16.82 14.74 10.73
N VAL A 487 -18.08 14.70 10.28
CA VAL A 487 -18.95 13.52 10.43
C VAL A 487 -18.34 12.29 9.76
N ARG A 488 -17.80 12.40 8.54
CA ARG A 488 -17.17 11.27 7.84
C ARG A 488 -15.92 10.77 8.54
N LEU A 489 -15.07 11.71 8.96
CA LEU A 489 -13.83 11.42 9.67
C LEU A 489 -14.08 10.76 11.04
N LEU A 490 -15.00 11.32 11.82
CA LEU A 490 -15.39 10.78 13.12
C LEU A 490 -16.08 9.42 13.01
N ARG A 491 -16.91 9.20 11.98
CA ARG A 491 -17.55 7.90 11.72
C ARG A 491 -16.51 6.78 11.66
N ASN A 492 -15.40 6.97 10.94
CA ASN A 492 -14.32 5.99 10.83
C ASN A 492 -13.67 5.68 12.20
N ILE A 493 -13.55 6.68 13.07
CA ILE A 493 -13.00 6.51 14.43
C ILE A 493 -13.99 5.74 15.31
N PHE A 494 -15.30 6.06 15.24
CA PHE A 494 -16.33 5.33 15.99
C PHE A 494 -16.48 3.88 15.54
N GLN A 495 -16.44 3.61 14.25
CA GLN A 495 -16.60 2.28 13.67
C GLN A 495 -15.50 1.30 14.06
N THR A 496 -14.32 1.78 14.39
CA THR A 496 -13.18 0.97 14.84
C THR A 496 -13.08 0.85 16.37
N GLY A 497 -14.04 1.43 17.13
CA GLY A 497 -14.13 1.32 18.59
C GLY A 497 -13.09 2.11 19.37
N LEU A 498 -12.41 3.06 18.72
CA LEU A 498 -11.34 3.84 19.37
C LEU A 498 -11.86 4.73 20.51
N PHE A 499 -13.08 5.23 20.44
CA PHE A 499 -13.69 6.01 21.51
C PHE A 499 -13.92 5.17 22.78
N GLU A 500 -14.23 3.89 22.62
CA GLU A 500 -14.43 2.96 23.72
C GLU A 500 -13.11 2.51 24.32
N ASN A 501 -12.27 1.86 23.49
CA ASN A 501 -10.98 1.32 23.94
C ASN A 501 -9.89 1.51 22.88
N PRO A 502 -9.07 2.58 22.96
CA PRO A 502 -7.97 2.81 22.04
C PRO A 502 -6.65 2.18 22.51
N TYR A 503 -6.60 1.58 23.71
CA TYR A 503 -5.37 1.12 24.33
C TYR A 503 -5.04 -0.34 23.98
N LEU A 504 -3.75 -0.64 23.97
CA LEU A 504 -3.18 -1.93 23.61
C LEU A 504 -2.35 -2.52 24.76
N ASP A 505 -2.38 -3.85 24.87
CA ASP A 505 -1.43 -4.61 25.66
C ASP A 505 -0.20 -4.95 24.81
N ALA A 506 0.98 -4.51 25.23
CA ALA A 506 2.23 -4.67 24.49
C ALA A 506 2.65 -6.15 24.34
N GLU A 507 2.37 -6.99 25.33
CA GLU A 507 2.69 -8.43 25.27
C GLU A 507 1.71 -9.17 24.35
N VAL A 508 0.44 -8.77 24.32
CA VAL A 508 -0.53 -9.30 23.36
C VAL A 508 -0.13 -8.88 21.94
N SER A 509 0.25 -7.63 21.73
CA SER A 509 0.73 -7.12 20.43
C SER A 509 1.94 -7.90 19.92
N LYS A 510 2.93 -8.13 20.76
CA LYS A 510 4.13 -8.92 20.47
C LYS A 510 3.81 -10.36 20.06
N LYS A 511 2.80 -10.98 20.68
CA LYS A 511 2.37 -12.35 20.37
C LYS A 511 1.51 -12.43 19.12
N MET A 512 0.76 -11.37 18.81
CA MET A 512 -0.16 -11.32 17.67
C MET A 512 0.58 -11.11 16.35
N VAL A 513 1.47 -10.12 16.30
CA VAL A 513 2.17 -9.72 15.07
C VAL A 513 3.17 -10.79 14.66
N GLY A 514 3.07 -11.26 13.43
CA GLY A 514 3.97 -12.27 12.87
C GLY A 514 3.90 -13.63 13.54
N ASN A 515 2.78 -13.98 14.15
CA ASN A 515 2.65 -15.31 14.76
C ASN A 515 2.75 -16.43 13.70
N ALA A 516 3.00 -17.66 14.16
CA ALA A 516 3.27 -18.79 13.29
C ALA A 516 2.10 -19.11 12.31
N GLU A 517 0.84 -18.92 12.74
CA GLU A 517 -0.33 -19.12 11.89
C GLU A 517 -0.34 -18.09 10.74
N PHE A 518 -0.13 -16.80 11.05
CA PHE A 518 -0.15 -15.71 10.09
C PHE A 518 1.02 -15.79 9.13
N MET A 519 2.22 -16.12 9.63
CA MET A 519 3.41 -16.37 8.79
C MET A 519 3.18 -17.55 7.85
N SER A 520 2.59 -18.65 8.32
CA SER A 520 2.26 -19.81 7.50
C SER A 520 1.24 -19.47 6.41
N ALA A 521 0.18 -18.71 6.75
CA ALA A 521 -0.83 -18.30 5.79
C ALA A 521 -0.23 -17.42 4.66
N GLY A 522 0.62 -16.46 5.02
CA GLY A 522 1.35 -15.62 4.06
C GLY A 522 2.28 -16.44 3.18
N TYR A 523 2.99 -17.39 3.75
CA TYR A 523 3.87 -18.30 3.00
C TYR A 523 3.11 -19.14 1.98
N GLN A 524 1.94 -19.71 2.35
CA GLN A 524 1.09 -20.44 1.40
C GLN A 524 0.58 -19.54 0.27
N ALA A 525 0.31 -18.27 0.54
CA ALA A 525 -0.04 -17.30 -0.50
C ALA A 525 1.14 -17.03 -1.45
N GLN A 526 2.37 -16.93 -0.92
CA GLN A 526 3.58 -16.78 -1.74
C GLN A 526 3.77 -17.97 -2.69
N LEU A 527 3.61 -19.20 -2.22
CA LEU A 527 3.69 -20.39 -3.08
C LEU A 527 2.66 -20.37 -4.21
N LYS A 528 1.42 -19.89 -3.92
CA LYS A 528 0.34 -19.77 -4.90
C LYS A 528 0.51 -18.59 -5.86
N SER A 529 1.46 -17.70 -5.64
CA SER A 529 1.70 -16.50 -6.46
C SER A 529 2.82 -16.63 -7.48
N ILE A 530 3.59 -17.71 -7.45
CA ILE A 530 4.69 -17.96 -8.41
C ILE A 530 4.14 -18.53 -9.70
N VAL A 531 4.35 -17.82 -10.82
CA VAL A 531 3.93 -18.22 -12.16
C VAL A 531 5.08 -18.95 -12.86
N MET A 532 4.84 -20.12 -13.40
CA MET A 532 5.77 -20.78 -14.32
C MET A 532 5.38 -20.43 -15.76
N LEU A 533 6.29 -19.82 -16.51
CA LEU A 533 6.06 -19.40 -17.90
C LEU A 533 6.57 -20.42 -18.90
N LYS A 534 7.69 -21.08 -18.61
CA LYS A 534 8.34 -22.03 -19.48
C LYS A 534 8.88 -23.23 -18.70
N ASN A 535 8.77 -24.44 -19.25
CA ASN A 535 9.31 -25.65 -18.65
C ASN A 535 9.74 -26.67 -19.72
N LYS A 536 10.69 -26.27 -20.56
CA LYS A 536 11.17 -27.07 -21.69
C LYS A 536 11.79 -28.39 -21.21
N ASN A 537 11.35 -29.51 -21.80
CA ASN A 537 11.82 -30.87 -21.49
C ASN A 537 11.64 -31.22 -19.98
N ASN A 538 10.66 -30.68 -19.30
CA ASN A 538 10.45 -30.89 -17.86
C ASN A 538 11.74 -30.59 -17.04
N ALA A 539 12.36 -29.43 -17.33
CA ALA A 539 13.54 -28.98 -16.59
C ALA A 539 13.25 -28.74 -15.10
N LEU A 540 12.02 -28.46 -14.75
CA LEU A 540 11.48 -28.41 -13.38
C LEU A 540 10.44 -29.53 -13.20
N PRO A 541 10.29 -30.08 -11.97
CA PRO A 541 11.09 -29.83 -10.78
C PRO A 541 12.46 -30.51 -10.80
N ILE A 542 13.44 -29.89 -10.11
CA ILE A 542 14.78 -30.45 -9.96
C ILE A 542 14.77 -31.52 -8.86
N THR A 543 15.20 -32.71 -9.16
CA THR A 543 15.30 -33.80 -8.17
C THR A 543 16.39 -33.54 -7.12
N LYS A 544 16.20 -34.10 -5.93
CA LYS A 544 17.15 -33.96 -4.80
C LYS A 544 18.58 -34.40 -5.15
N SER A 545 19.54 -33.84 -4.42
CA SER A 545 20.97 -34.16 -4.49
C SER A 545 21.70 -33.62 -5.72
N GLN A 546 21.12 -32.75 -6.52
CA GLN A 546 21.82 -32.08 -7.60
C GLN A 546 22.65 -30.89 -7.10
N THR A 547 23.69 -30.56 -7.89
CA THR A 547 24.54 -29.40 -7.62
C THR A 547 24.12 -28.23 -8.48
N VAL A 548 23.91 -27.07 -7.86
CA VAL A 548 23.49 -25.84 -8.51
C VAL A 548 24.60 -24.81 -8.59
N TYR A 549 24.76 -24.20 -9.74
CA TYR A 549 25.51 -22.97 -9.95
C TYR A 549 24.59 -21.77 -9.83
N ILE A 550 24.92 -20.79 -8.97
CA ILE A 550 24.20 -19.54 -8.80
C ILE A 550 25.16 -18.38 -9.02
N PRO A 551 25.02 -17.62 -10.12
CA PRO A 551 25.88 -16.46 -10.34
C PRO A 551 25.56 -15.34 -9.34
N LYS A 552 26.61 -14.60 -8.93
CA LYS A 552 26.42 -13.36 -8.16
C LYS A 552 25.81 -12.30 -9.07
N ARG A 553 24.88 -11.54 -8.51
CA ARG A 553 24.21 -10.43 -9.19
C ARG A 553 24.90 -9.12 -8.87
N PHE A 554 25.24 -8.36 -9.89
CA PHE A 554 25.68 -6.98 -9.76
C PHE A 554 24.45 -6.04 -9.74
N THR A 555 24.36 -5.23 -8.71
CA THR A 555 23.40 -4.13 -8.63
C THR A 555 24.17 -2.82 -8.67
N PRO A 556 23.96 -1.97 -9.68
CA PRO A 556 24.69 -0.71 -9.80
C PRO A 556 24.31 0.29 -8.70
N ALA A 557 25.16 1.25 -8.46
CA ALA A 557 24.84 2.40 -7.61
C ALA A 557 23.64 3.15 -8.17
N GLY A 558 22.76 3.61 -7.30
CA GLY A 558 21.55 4.30 -7.69
C GLY A 558 20.96 5.16 -6.58
N LYS A 559 19.74 5.60 -6.77
CA LYS A 559 18.94 6.25 -5.73
C LYS A 559 17.76 5.35 -5.37
N ASN A 560 17.48 5.25 -4.06
CA ASN A 560 16.21 4.66 -3.64
C ASN A 560 15.05 5.65 -3.94
N PHE A 561 13.81 5.22 -3.69
CA PHE A 561 12.66 6.05 -4.01
C PHE A 561 12.60 7.38 -3.23
N LEU A 562 13.21 7.47 -2.06
CA LEU A 562 13.36 8.73 -1.30
C LEU A 562 14.48 9.64 -1.83
N GLY A 563 15.22 9.21 -2.87
CA GLY A 563 16.31 9.96 -3.46
C GLY A 563 17.67 9.78 -2.78
N PHE A 564 17.79 8.90 -1.77
CA PHE A 564 19.07 8.60 -1.11
C PHE A 564 19.94 7.68 -1.97
N THR A 565 21.23 7.95 -2.03
CA THR A 565 22.19 7.13 -2.77
C THR A 565 22.32 5.75 -2.13
N VAL A 566 22.16 4.72 -2.95
CA VAL A 566 22.43 3.31 -2.63
C VAL A 566 23.71 2.94 -3.35
N PRO A 567 24.74 2.40 -2.67
CA PRO A 567 25.99 1.99 -3.31
C PRO A 567 25.79 0.78 -4.20
N GLU A 568 26.67 0.60 -5.17
CA GLU A 568 26.75 -0.64 -5.95
C GLU A 568 27.09 -1.83 -5.06
N LYS A 569 26.62 -3.02 -5.44
CA LYS A 569 26.92 -4.25 -4.74
C LYS A 569 26.94 -5.46 -5.68
N THR A 570 27.78 -6.45 -5.34
CA THR A 570 27.79 -7.75 -6.00
C THR A 570 27.62 -8.82 -4.94
N GLU A 571 26.48 -9.50 -4.96
CA GLU A 571 26.13 -10.50 -3.95
C GLU A 571 25.33 -11.65 -4.55
N TYR A 572 25.19 -12.75 -3.82
CA TYR A 572 24.24 -13.77 -4.24
C TYR A 572 22.81 -13.23 -4.14
N PRO A 573 21.98 -13.39 -5.21
CA PRO A 573 20.62 -12.86 -5.23
C PRO A 573 19.64 -13.66 -4.36
N VAL A 574 20.12 -14.76 -3.76
CA VAL A 574 19.36 -15.62 -2.84
C VAL A 574 20.19 -15.99 -1.62
N ASN A 575 19.52 -16.28 -0.52
CA ASN A 575 20.19 -16.78 0.68
C ASN A 575 20.68 -18.23 0.46
N LEU A 576 22.01 -18.43 0.40
CA LEU A 576 22.61 -19.73 0.13
C LEU A 576 22.30 -20.77 1.20
N GLU A 577 22.08 -20.37 2.46
CA GLU A 577 21.71 -21.31 3.53
C GLU A 577 20.30 -21.90 3.29
N ILE A 578 19.43 -21.17 2.64
CA ILE A 578 18.14 -21.69 2.17
C ILE A 578 18.36 -22.67 1.01
N VAL A 579 19.16 -22.28 0.01
CA VAL A 579 19.44 -23.14 -1.16
C VAL A 579 20.07 -24.46 -0.75
N LYS A 580 21.02 -24.45 0.18
CA LYS A 580 21.72 -25.66 0.70
C LYS A 580 20.78 -26.70 1.34
N LYS A 581 19.54 -26.29 1.73
CA LYS A 581 18.52 -27.24 2.22
C LYS A 581 17.95 -28.13 1.08
N TYR A 582 18.18 -27.76 -0.17
CA TYR A 582 17.63 -28.42 -1.37
C TYR A 582 18.74 -29.00 -2.24
N PHE A 583 19.84 -28.25 -2.47
CA PHE A 583 20.86 -28.52 -3.46
C PHE A 583 22.27 -28.31 -2.89
N LYS A 584 23.25 -28.99 -3.46
CA LYS A 584 24.67 -28.64 -3.25
C LYS A 584 24.96 -27.38 -4.06
N VAL A 585 25.62 -26.38 -3.45
CA VAL A 585 26.00 -25.13 -4.15
C VAL A 585 27.45 -25.22 -4.59
N THR A 586 27.73 -24.77 -5.82
CA THR A 586 29.07 -24.65 -6.37
C THR A 586 29.27 -23.32 -7.10
N ASP A 587 30.48 -22.78 -7.01
CA ASP A 587 30.89 -21.60 -7.81
C ASP A 587 31.48 -22.01 -9.17
N ASN A 588 31.71 -23.33 -9.38
CA ASN A 588 32.22 -23.87 -10.64
C ASN A 588 31.08 -24.41 -11.51
N PRO A 589 30.70 -23.74 -12.64
CA PRO A 589 29.60 -24.16 -13.52
C PRO A 589 29.87 -25.54 -14.14
N ASP A 590 31.13 -25.95 -14.36
CA ASP A 590 31.44 -27.28 -14.90
C ASP A 590 31.02 -28.39 -13.93
N SER A 591 31.08 -28.16 -12.63
CA SER A 591 30.68 -29.12 -11.58
C SER A 591 29.17 -29.11 -11.32
N ALA A 592 28.44 -28.14 -11.83
CA ALA A 592 27.01 -28.01 -11.61
C ALA A 592 26.19 -28.93 -12.52
N ASN A 593 25.04 -29.39 -12.04
CA ASN A 593 24.05 -30.10 -12.85
C ASN A 593 23.10 -29.13 -13.56
N PHE A 594 22.82 -27.99 -12.94
CA PHE A 594 21.99 -26.92 -13.47
C PHE A 594 22.41 -25.55 -12.92
N ALA A 595 21.98 -24.48 -13.57
CA ALA A 595 22.12 -23.13 -13.06
C ALA A 595 20.77 -22.57 -12.62
N LEU A 596 20.76 -21.80 -11.51
CA LEU A 596 19.64 -20.97 -11.09
C LEU A 596 20.07 -19.51 -11.16
N VAL A 597 19.52 -18.79 -12.12
CA VAL A 597 19.80 -17.37 -12.37
C VAL A 597 18.63 -16.55 -11.89
N VAL A 598 18.84 -15.70 -10.88
CA VAL A 598 17.79 -14.88 -10.27
C VAL A 598 18.02 -13.42 -10.65
N ILE A 599 17.05 -12.84 -11.33
CA ILE A 599 17.08 -11.49 -11.91
C ILE A 599 15.84 -10.69 -11.49
N ALA A 600 15.82 -9.42 -11.81
CA ALA A 600 14.62 -8.58 -11.71
C ALA A 600 14.22 -8.05 -13.10
N SER A 601 12.95 -7.65 -13.28
CA SER A 601 12.51 -7.00 -14.51
C SER A 601 13.38 -5.79 -14.86
N PRO A 602 13.52 -5.45 -16.16
CA PRO A 602 14.28 -4.28 -16.59
C PRO A 602 13.81 -2.99 -15.92
N ASN A 603 14.74 -2.16 -15.53
CA ASN A 603 14.48 -0.84 -14.96
C ASN A 603 15.25 0.24 -15.73
N SER A 604 14.56 0.99 -16.57
CA SER A 604 15.14 2.10 -17.34
C SER A 604 14.84 3.48 -16.73
N GLY A 605 14.30 3.53 -15.52
CA GLY A 605 13.88 4.76 -14.84
C GLY A 605 12.44 5.18 -15.15
N GLY A 606 12.06 6.35 -14.68
CA GLY A 606 10.69 6.89 -14.74
C GLY A 606 10.33 7.65 -16.02
N GLY A 607 11.11 7.55 -17.08
CA GLY A 607 10.85 8.27 -18.36
C GLY A 607 11.28 9.74 -18.36
N TYR A 608 12.20 10.12 -17.47
CA TYR A 608 12.79 11.46 -17.40
C TYR A 608 14.27 11.41 -17.02
N ASP A 609 15.09 12.24 -17.68
CA ASP A 609 16.52 12.38 -17.43
C ASP A 609 16.92 13.86 -17.36
N ALA A 610 17.30 14.31 -16.17
CA ALA A 610 17.78 15.67 -15.94
C ALA A 610 19.07 16.01 -16.70
N ASN A 611 19.87 15.01 -17.10
CA ASN A 611 21.06 15.24 -17.91
C ASN A 611 20.68 15.57 -19.37
N ASP A 612 19.62 15.00 -19.90
CA ASP A 612 19.11 15.41 -21.21
C ASP A 612 18.75 16.90 -21.23
N VAL A 613 18.14 17.41 -20.16
CA VAL A 613 17.84 18.85 -20.02
C VAL A 613 19.12 19.69 -19.99
N LYS A 614 20.14 19.28 -19.23
CA LYS A 614 21.43 19.98 -19.16
C LYS A 614 22.13 20.04 -20.53
N ASN A 615 21.86 19.04 -21.38
CA ASN A 615 22.40 18.93 -22.73
C ASN A 615 21.50 19.59 -23.80
N GLY A 616 20.47 20.35 -23.40
CA GLY A 616 19.60 21.09 -24.31
C GLY A 616 18.35 20.33 -24.78
N GLY A 617 18.10 19.14 -24.28
CA GLY A 617 16.89 18.37 -24.53
C GLY A 617 15.71 18.80 -23.64
N ASN A 618 14.58 18.10 -23.77
CA ASN A 618 13.38 18.35 -22.98
C ASN A 618 13.25 17.50 -21.70
N GLY A 619 14.24 16.63 -21.42
CA GLY A 619 14.22 15.72 -20.27
C GLY A 619 13.46 14.42 -20.48
N TYR A 620 12.51 14.38 -21.39
CA TYR A 620 11.67 13.20 -21.60
C TYR A 620 12.42 12.13 -22.40
N VAL A 621 12.54 10.93 -21.86
CA VAL A 621 13.19 9.76 -22.44
C VAL A 621 12.24 8.56 -22.38
N PRO A 622 12.40 7.53 -23.20
CA PRO A 622 11.53 6.37 -23.14
C PRO A 622 11.70 5.60 -21.82
N ALA A 623 10.59 5.16 -21.21
CA ALA A 623 10.59 4.10 -20.23
C ALA A 623 10.58 2.76 -20.97
N SER A 624 11.70 2.01 -20.91
CA SER A 624 11.88 0.76 -21.65
C SER A 624 11.61 -0.45 -20.78
N LEU A 625 11.04 -1.50 -21.38
CA LEU A 625 10.76 -2.79 -20.74
C LEU A 625 11.75 -3.88 -21.16
N GLN A 626 12.86 -3.52 -21.82
CA GLN A 626 13.94 -4.42 -22.22
C GLN A 626 15.26 -4.02 -21.53
N TYR A 627 16.17 -5.00 -21.40
CA TYR A 627 17.48 -4.76 -20.79
C TYR A 627 18.42 -3.98 -21.70
N GLY A 628 18.42 -4.32 -23.00
CA GLY A 628 19.24 -3.65 -23.99
C GLY A 628 18.79 -2.23 -24.30
N PRO A 629 19.65 -1.46 -24.99
CA PRO A 629 19.29 -0.11 -25.44
C PRO A 629 18.02 -0.10 -26.28
N TYR A 630 17.15 0.88 -26.02
CA TYR A 630 15.95 1.11 -26.80
C TYR A 630 15.88 2.54 -27.31
N THR A 631 15.75 2.72 -28.62
CA THR A 631 15.52 4.02 -29.26
C THR A 631 14.06 4.10 -29.72
N ALA A 632 13.32 5.08 -29.22
CA ALA A 632 11.88 5.23 -29.41
C ALA A 632 11.51 5.85 -30.79
N THR A 633 11.88 5.18 -31.88
CA THR A 633 11.65 5.68 -33.25
C THR A 633 10.18 5.79 -33.64
N THR A 634 9.33 4.97 -33.00
CA THR A 634 7.88 4.89 -33.29
C THR A 634 7.02 5.62 -32.28
N ALA A 635 7.62 6.24 -31.26
CA ALA A 635 6.90 7.09 -30.31
C ALA A 635 6.21 8.27 -31.00
N ARG A 636 5.18 8.82 -30.36
CA ARG A 636 4.44 9.99 -30.88
C ARG A 636 5.36 11.20 -31.04
N GLU A 637 5.20 11.95 -32.10
CA GLU A 637 5.92 13.21 -32.31
C GLU A 637 5.46 14.32 -31.38
N THR A 638 4.18 14.30 -31.06
CA THR A 638 3.56 15.28 -30.15
C THR A 638 2.90 14.56 -28.99
N SER A 639 3.18 15.00 -27.77
CA SER A 639 2.50 14.51 -26.57
C SER A 639 1.00 14.87 -26.60
N ILE A 640 0.17 14.05 -25.96
CA ILE A 640 -1.28 14.30 -25.84
C ILE A 640 -1.51 15.46 -24.87
N ALA A 641 -0.77 15.47 -23.76
CA ALA A 641 -0.84 16.51 -22.76
C ALA A 641 0.53 17.11 -22.48
N GLY A 642 0.58 18.30 -21.97
CA GLY A 642 1.85 18.95 -21.67
C GLY A 642 1.68 20.35 -21.08
N GLY A 643 2.82 20.95 -20.80
CA GLY A 643 2.93 22.23 -20.14
C GLY A 643 3.00 22.12 -18.62
N ASP A 644 3.95 22.85 -18.07
CA ASP A 644 4.18 23.03 -16.65
C ASP A 644 4.81 24.41 -16.45
N PRO A 645 4.44 25.18 -15.40
CA PRO A 645 5.07 26.47 -15.13
C PRO A 645 6.59 26.41 -14.96
N LEU A 646 7.13 25.23 -14.57
CA LEU A 646 8.57 24.99 -14.41
C LEU A 646 9.26 24.55 -15.72
N GLU A 647 8.49 24.28 -16.79
CA GLU A 647 8.99 23.91 -18.12
C GLU A 647 8.81 25.04 -19.13
N LYS A 648 9.76 25.16 -20.05
CA LYS A 648 9.71 26.17 -21.14
C LYS A 648 9.02 25.68 -22.43
N PHE A 649 8.46 24.48 -22.41
CA PHE A 649 7.87 23.81 -23.57
C PHE A 649 6.58 23.07 -23.17
N THR A 650 5.80 22.69 -24.16
CA THR A 650 4.56 21.93 -23.97
C THR A 650 4.64 20.51 -24.56
N ASN A 651 5.54 20.26 -25.51
CA ASN A 651 5.69 18.95 -26.12
C ASN A 651 6.63 18.06 -25.28
N ARG A 652 6.07 17.02 -24.68
CA ARG A 652 6.75 16.03 -23.84
C ARG A 652 7.12 14.74 -24.59
N SER A 653 7.23 14.83 -25.92
CA SER A 653 7.63 13.69 -26.75
C SER A 653 9.08 13.27 -26.44
N TYR A 654 9.29 11.97 -26.46
CA TYR A 654 10.61 11.31 -26.37
C TYR A 654 10.99 10.57 -27.67
N LYS A 655 10.33 10.90 -28.77
CA LYS A 655 10.62 10.28 -30.08
C LYS A 655 12.09 10.43 -30.45
N ASN A 656 12.68 9.35 -30.96
CA ASN A 656 14.08 9.20 -31.34
C ASN A 656 15.10 9.32 -30.20
N LYS A 657 14.66 9.38 -28.95
CA LYS A 657 15.55 9.30 -27.79
C LYS A 657 15.80 7.86 -27.38
N THR A 658 16.91 7.62 -26.70
CA THR A 658 17.36 6.29 -26.27
C THR A 658 17.40 6.20 -24.76
N SER A 659 16.99 5.05 -24.22
CA SER A 659 17.21 4.64 -22.83
C SER A 659 17.76 3.23 -22.78
N GLU A 660 18.33 2.87 -21.63
CA GLU A 660 18.86 1.53 -21.36
C GLU A 660 18.55 1.17 -19.91
N ALA A 661 18.31 -0.12 -19.66
CA ALA A 661 18.04 -0.55 -18.28
C ALA A 661 19.28 -0.41 -17.39
N ILE A 662 19.09 0.16 -16.21
CA ILE A 662 20.14 0.31 -15.20
C ILE A 662 20.70 -1.06 -14.79
N ASN A 663 19.84 -2.09 -14.72
CA ASN A 663 20.17 -3.47 -14.40
C ASN A 663 20.41 -4.35 -15.63
N LYS A 664 20.93 -3.80 -16.73
CA LYS A 664 21.29 -4.58 -17.95
C LYS A 664 22.25 -5.74 -17.70
N SER A 665 23.01 -5.71 -16.63
CA SER A 665 23.87 -6.79 -16.17
C SER A 665 23.10 -8.08 -15.88
N ASP A 666 21.81 -8.02 -15.59
CA ASP A 666 20.93 -9.19 -15.41
C ASP A 666 20.83 -10.02 -16.69
N LEU A 667 20.71 -9.38 -17.86
CA LEU A 667 20.75 -10.05 -19.16
C LEU A 667 22.12 -10.73 -19.39
N SER A 668 23.21 -10.02 -19.10
CA SER A 668 24.57 -10.56 -19.21
C SER A 668 24.76 -11.78 -18.31
N MET A 669 24.17 -11.77 -17.13
CA MET A 669 24.22 -12.88 -16.19
C MET A 669 23.49 -14.13 -16.73
N VAL A 670 22.32 -13.95 -17.37
CA VAL A 670 21.58 -15.06 -18.01
C VAL A 670 22.37 -15.64 -19.19
N THR A 671 22.87 -14.79 -20.10
CA THR A 671 23.61 -15.25 -21.29
C THR A 671 24.93 -15.92 -20.93
N SER A 672 25.64 -15.41 -19.92
CA SER A 672 26.88 -16.02 -19.42
C SER A 672 26.61 -17.37 -18.76
N ALA A 673 25.57 -17.47 -17.91
CA ALA A 673 25.20 -18.73 -17.29
C ALA A 673 24.85 -19.78 -18.36
N TYR A 674 24.08 -19.42 -19.38
CA TYR A 674 23.76 -20.33 -20.49
C TYR A 674 25.02 -20.85 -21.19
N SER A 675 25.96 -19.96 -21.51
CA SER A 675 27.22 -20.33 -22.17
C SER A 675 28.11 -21.23 -21.30
N LEU A 676 28.24 -20.92 -20.00
CA LEU A 676 29.03 -21.65 -19.03
C LEU A 676 28.46 -23.05 -18.74
N MET A 677 27.14 -23.21 -18.81
CA MET A 677 26.46 -24.50 -18.52
C MET A 677 26.57 -25.51 -19.66
N LYS A 678 27.04 -25.15 -20.85
CA LYS A 678 27.35 -26.06 -21.97
C LYS A 678 26.22 -27.05 -22.27
N GLY A 679 24.99 -26.59 -22.37
CA GLY A 679 23.79 -27.40 -22.64
C GLY A 679 23.11 -28.01 -21.40
N LYS A 680 23.66 -27.87 -20.19
CA LYS A 680 22.96 -28.23 -18.96
C LYS A 680 21.83 -27.23 -18.68
N PRO A 681 20.78 -27.62 -17.95
CA PRO A 681 19.63 -26.75 -17.68
C PRO A 681 19.97 -25.40 -17.04
N VAL A 682 19.37 -24.33 -17.55
CA VAL A 682 19.39 -23.00 -16.96
C VAL A 682 17.98 -22.64 -16.56
N ILE A 683 17.76 -22.43 -15.29
CA ILE A 683 16.48 -21.99 -14.70
C ILE A 683 16.59 -20.50 -14.41
N VAL A 684 15.67 -19.70 -14.93
CA VAL A 684 15.62 -18.26 -14.67
C VAL A 684 14.44 -17.94 -13.77
N SER A 685 14.72 -17.32 -12.63
CA SER A 685 13.71 -16.76 -11.72
C SER A 685 13.72 -15.25 -11.84
N VAL A 686 12.58 -14.65 -12.16
CA VAL A 686 12.44 -13.21 -12.35
C VAL A 686 11.57 -12.62 -11.23
N ASN A 687 12.12 -11.71 -10.43
CA ASN A 687 11.30 -10.85 -9.59
C ASN A 687 10.67 -9.76 -10.47
N LEU A 688 9.35 -9.84 -10.67
CA LEU A 688 8.63 -9.04 -11.65
C LEU A 688 7.93 -7.86 -10.99
N SER A 689 8.45 -6.65 -11.20
CA SER A 689 7.78 -5.40 -10.80
C SER A 689 6.93 -4.80 -11.92
N ASN A 690 7.34 -4.99 -13.17
CA ASN A 690 6.69 -4.52 -14.40
C ASN A 690 6.69 -5.63 -15.45
N PRO A 691 5.76 -5.60 -16.43
CA PRO A 691 5.92 -6.40 -17.64
C PRO A 691 7.28 -6.21 -18.29
N MET A 692 7.78 -7.23 -19.00
CA MET A 692 9.08 -7.16 -19.64
C MET A 692 9.10 -7.84 -21.00
N ILE A 693 10.11 -7.53 -21.80
CA ILE A 693 10.38 -8.16 -23.10
C ILE A 693 11.14 -9.47 -22.89
N PHE A 694 10.44 -10.61 -22.94
CA PHE A 694 11.02 -11.92 -22.70
C PHE A 694 11.92 -12.44 -23.83
N SER A 695 11.84 -11.89 -25.06
CA SER A 695 12.66 -12.31 -26.20
C SER A 695 14.17 -12.19 -25.93
N GLU A 696 14.59 -11.33 -25.00
CA GLU A 696 16.00 -11.17 -24.65
C GLU A 696 16.55 -12.36 -23.85
N ILE A 697 15.72 -13.02 -23.01
CA ILE A 697 16.17 -14.05 -22.07
C ILE A 697 15.62 -15.45 -22.39
N GLU A 698 14.45 -15.56 -23.03
CA GLU A 698 13.70 -16.82 -23.16
C GLU A 698 14.52 -17.95 -23.82
N LYS A 699 15.22 -17.66 -24.89
CA LYS A 699 16.02 -18.63 -25.65
C LYS A 699 17.20 -19.23 -24.86
N TYR A 700 17.61 -18.56 -23.77
CA TYR A 700 18.70 -18.98 -22.90
C TYR A 700 18.23 -19.76 -21.67
N ALA A 701 16.92 -19.91 -21.46
CA ALA A 701 16.34 -20.56 -20.30
C ALA A 701 15.62 -21.86 -20.70
N ASN A 702 15.87 -22.93 -19.92
CA ASN A 702 15.09 -24.16 -19.99
C ASN A 702 13.78 -24.08 -19.21
N ALA A 703 13.78 -23.35 -18.10
CA ALA A 703 12.57 -23.00 -17.40
C ALA A 703 12.62 -21.53 -16.94
N ILE A 704 11.45 -20.90 -16.90
CA ILE A 704 11.27 -19.53 -16.43
C ILE A 704 10.13 -19.53 -15.41
N ILE A 705 10.44 -19.04 -14.21
CA ILE A 705 9.45 -18.72 -13.20
C ILE A 705 9.49 -17.22 -12.90
N VAL A 706 8.34 -16.65 -12.62
CA VAL A 706 8.23 -15.25 -12.19
C VAL A 706 7.55 -15.16 -10.84
N ASP A 707 8.02 -14.25 -9.99
CA ASP A 707 7.44 -13.98 -8.69
C ASP A 707 7.19 -12.48 -8.52
N PHE A 708 6.40 -12.13 -7.50
CA PHE A 708 5.96 -10.77 -7.20
C PHE A 708 6.32 -10.38 -5.76
N GLY A 709 7.57 -10.65 -5.38
CA GLY A 709 8.07 -10.40 -4.05
C GLY A 709 7.74 -11.54 -3.08
N VAL A 710 8.47 -12.66 -3.23
CA VAL A 710 8.35 -13.82 -2.33
C VAL A 710 9.67 -14.11 -1.60
N GLN A 711 9.59 -14.88 -0.54
CA GLN A 711 10.77 -15.35 0.19
C GLN A 711 11.55 -16.39 -0.66
N ASN A 712 12.88 -16.41 -0.54
CA ASN A 712 13.72 -17.36 -1.27
C ASN A 712 13.31 -18.84 -1.05
N GLN A 713 12.76 -19.15 0.13
CA GLN A 713 12.23 -20.47 0.45
C GLN A 713 11.11 -20.90 -0.52
N ALA A 714 10.22 -19.98 -0.90
CA ALA A 714 9.10 -20.26 -1.81
C ALA A 714 9.61 -20.58 -3.23
N ILE A 715 10.63 -19.84 -3.70
CA ILE A 715 11.30 -20.13 -4.98
C ILE A 715 11.90 -21.53 -4.93
N MET A 716 12.61 -21.89 -3.85
CA MET A 716 13.24 -23.20 -3.70
C MET A 716 12.22 -24.34 -3.59
N ASP A 717 11.06 -24.12 -2.97
CA ASP A 717 10.00 -25.12 -2.89
C ASP A 717 9.40 -25.43 -4.27
N ILE A 718 9.26 -24.41 -5.14
CA ILE A 718 8.85 -24.62 -6.55
C ILE A 718 9.95 -25.31 -7.33
N VAL A 719 11.20 -24.79 -7.33
CA VAL A 719 12.32 -25.36 -8.07
C VAL A 719 12.59 -26.81 -7.67
N GLY A 720 12.52 -27.11 -6.37
CA GLY A 720 12.74 -28.44 -5.80
C GLY A 720 11.52 -29.37 -5.81
N GLY A 721 10.39 -28.94 -6.36
CA GLY A 721 9.18 -29.75 -6.50
C GLY A 721 8.41 -30.04 -5.22
N LYS A 722 8.65 -29.32 -4.14
CA LYS A 722 7.85 -29.42 -2.90
C LYS A 722 6.48 -28.77 -3.04
N ALA A 723 6.37 -27.78 -3.94
CA ALA A 723 5.12 -27.12 -4.30
C ALA A 723 4.98 -27.06 -5.81
N GLU A 724 3.75 -27.22 -6.31
CA GLU A 724 3.43 -27.10 -7.73
C GLU A 724 3.12 -25.64 -8.07
N PRO A 725 3.68 -25.09 -9.18
CA PRO A 725 3.28 -23.78 -9.68
C PRO A 725 1.79 -23.75 -10.01
N SER A 726 1.08 -22.72 -9.61
CA SER A 726 -0.38 -22.64 -9.84
C SER A 726 -0.88 -21.24 -10.17
N ALA A 727 0.00 -20.26 -10.20
CA ALA A 727 -0.35 -18.87 -10.48
C ALA A 727 -0.51 -18.61 -11.99
N LEU A 728 -1.15 -17.49 -12.30
CA LEU A 728 -1.45 -17.02 -13.64
C LEU A 728 -0.97 -15.58 -13.80
N LEU A 729 -0.54 -15.18 -14.98
CA LEU A 729 -0.15 -13.81 -15.27
C LEU A 729 -1.34 -12.85 -15.06
N PRO A 730 -1.24 -11.86 -14.19
CA PRO A 730 -2.28 -10.87 -13.98
C PRO A 730 -2.23 -9.70 -14.98
N LEU A 731 -1.35 -9.79 -15.98
CA LEU A 731 -1.11 -8.78 -17.02
C LEU A 731 -0.39 -9.40 -18.22
N GLN A 732 -0.43 -8.69 -19.37
CA GLN A 732 0.23 -9.12 -20.60
C GLN A 732 1.74 -8.88 -20.55
N MET A 733 2.52 -9.80 -21.16
CA MET A 733 3.95 -9.59 -21.44
C MET A 733 4.11 -9.21 -22.90
N PRO A 734 4.57 -7.98 -23.21
CA PRO A 734 4.64 -7.49 -24.59
C PRO A 734 5.67 -8.27 -25.42
N ALA A 735 5.38 -8.42 -26.71
CA ALA A 735 6.28 -9.08 -27.67
C ALA A 735 7.58 -8.28 -27.86
N ASP A 736 7.47 -6.98 -27.93
CA ASP A 736 8.56 -6.02 -28.17
C ASP A 736 8.13 -4.59 -27.73
N MET A 737 9.06 -3.64 -27.78
CA MET A 737 8.77 -2.24 -27.48
C MET A 737 7.89 -1.58 -28.53
N LEU A 738 7.81 -2.11 -29.77
CA LEU A 738 6.93 -1.57 -30.80
C LEU A 738 5.45 -1.73 -30.42
N THR A 739 5.07 -2.88 -29.84
CA THR A 739 3.69 -3.06 -29.36
C THR A 739 3.39 -2.16 -28.17
N VAL A 740 4.37 -1.90 -27.30
CA VAL A 740 4.25 -0.98 -26.16
C VAL A 740 4.02 0.45 -26.64
N GLU A 741 4.72 0.91 -27.69
CA GLU A 741 4.51 2.26 -28.26
C GLU A 741 3.19 2.40 -29.01
N LYS A 742 2.63 1.31 -29.51
CA LYS A 742 1.36 1.31 -30.27
C LYS A 742 0.12 1.16 -29.40
N GLN A 743 0.28 0.75 -28.15
CA GLN A 743 -0.83 0.63 -27.22
C GLN A 743 -1.44 2.00 -26.88
N PHE A 744 -2.67 1.99 -26.41
CA PHE A 744 -3.29 3.16 -25.79
C PHE A 744 -3.12 3.09 -24.27
N GLU A 745 -2.57 4.12 -23.64
CA GLU A 745 -2.25 4.14 -22.20
C GLU A 745 -3.43 3.79 -21.29
N ASP A 746 -4.66 3.96 -21.75
CA ASP A 746 -5.89 3.74 -21.00
C ASP A 746 -6.62 2.43 -21.32
N VAL A 747 -6.06 1.59 -22.23
CA VAL A 747 -6.74 0.37 -22.72
C VAL A 747 -6.05 -0.88 -22.16
N PRO A 748 -6.75 -1.73 -21.38
CA PRO A 748 -6.21 -3.02 -20.97
C PRO A 748 -6.22 -4.02 -22.14
N HIS A 749 -5.31 -4.99 -22.13
CA HIS A 749 -5.28 -6.12 -23.06
C HIS A 749 -5.14 -5.76 -24.54
N ASP A 750 -4.53 -4.64 -24.87
CA ASP A 750 -4.39 -4.17 -26.26
C ASP A 750 -3.00 -4.41 -26.88
N MET A 751 -2.09 -5.06 -26.14
CA MET A 751 -0.75 -5.38 -26.65
C MET A 751 -0.70 -6.72 -27.39
N ILE A 752 0.25 -6.84 -28.31
CA ILE A 752 0.68 -8.13 -28.86
C ILE A 752 1.59 -8.78 -27.82
N CYS A 753 1.17 -9.94 -27.31
CA CYS A 753 1.94 -10.68 -26.31
C CYS A 753 3.09 -11.44 -26.91
N TYR A 754 4.16 -11.62 -26.13
CA TYR A 754 5.27 -12.51 -26.45
C TYR A 754 4.79 -13.95 -26.60
N THR A 755 5.31 -14.64 -27.64
CA THR A 755 5.11 -16.08 -27.83
C THR A 755 6.47 -16.76 -27.77
N ASP A 756 6.61 -17.72 -26.88
CA ASP A 756 7.87 -18.43 -26.64
C ASP A 756 8.21 -19.49 -27.72
N SER A 757 9.38 -20.10 -27.61
CA SER A 757 9.86 -21.13 -28.53
C SER A 757 9.05 -22.43 -28.53
N GLU A 758 8.15 -22.63 -27.56
CA GLU A 758 7.23 -23.76 -27.45
C GLU A 758 5.80 -23.42 -27.92
N GLY A 759 5.59 -22.16 -28.39
CA GLY A 759 4.30 -21.68 -28.88
C GLY A 759 3.36 -21.15 -27.78
N HIS A 760 3.84 -20.98 -26.56
CA HIS A 760 3.06 -20.42 -25.47
C HIS A 760 3.03 -18.89 -25.54
N ARG A 761 1.84 -18.34 -25.48
CA ARG A 761 1.62 -16.88 -25.46
C ARG A 761 1.55 -16.39 -24.02
N TYR A 762 2.42 -15.46 -23.65
CA TYR A 762 2.49 -14.90 -22.30
C TYR A 762 1.45 -13.80 -22.14
N ASP A 763 0.19 -14.21 -22.19
CA ASP A 763 -0.97 -13.33 -22.11
C ASP A 763 -1.57 -13.32 -20.68
N PHE A 764 -2.45 -12.39 -20.38
CA PHE A 764 -3.26 -12.39 -19.16
C PHE A 764 -3.94 -13.77 -18.96
N GLY A 765 -3.84 -14.31 -17.75
CA GLY A 765 -4.38 -15.62 -17.38
C GLY A 765 -3.52 -16.81 -17.84
N TYR A 766 -2.32 -16.60 -18.39
CA TYR A 766 -1.40 -17.67 -18.74
C TYR A 766 -0.54 -18.11 -17.55
N GLY A 767 -0.29 -19.39 -17.44
CA GLY A 767 0.64 -20.04 -16.51
C GLY A 767 0.70 -21.52 -16.72
N LEU A 768 1.80 -22.15 -16.30
CA LEU A 768 2.02 -23.59 -16.36
C LEU A 768 2.01 -24.21 -14.96
N ASN A 769 1.55 -25.46 -14.90
CA ASN A 769 1.84 -26.38 -13.79
C ASN A 769 2.66 -27.57 -14.32
N TRP A 770 2.88 -28.61 -13.51
CA TRP A 770 3.65 -29.79 -13.95
C TRP A 770 2.99 -30.58 -15.09
N LYS A 771 1.70 -30.33 -15.37
CA LYS A 771 0.93 -31.00 -16.42
C LYS A 771 0.84 -30.17 -17.72
N GLY A 772 1.33 -28.94 -17.71
CA GLY A 772 1.26 -27.99 -18.84
C GLY A 772 0.40 -26.77 -18.53
N VAL A 773 -0.22 -26.19 -19.58
CA VAL A 773 -0.99 -24.92 -19.45
C VAL A 773 -2.20 -25.09 -18.53
N ILE A 774 -2.28 -24.21 -17.53
CA ILE A 774 -3.37 -24.20 -16.56
C ILE A 774 -4.68 -23.75 -17.27
N LYS A 775 -5.68 -24.63 -17.21
CA LYS A 775 -7.05 -24.34 -17.70
C LYS A 775 -8.03 -24.79 -16.63
N ASP A 776 -8.58 -23.87 -15.87
CA ASP A 776 -9.49 -24.16 -14.76
C ASP A 776 -10.59 -23.08 -14.64
N ALA A 777 -11.38 -23.15 -13.57
CA ALA A 777 -12.48 -22.21 -13.32
C ALA A 777 -12.02 -20.74 -13.24
N ARG A 778 -10.78 -20.49 -12.83
CA ARG A 778 -10.20 -19.15 -12.74
C ARG A 778 -9.97 -18.55 -14.13
N THR A 779 -9.34 -19.31 -15.04
CA THR A 779 -9.11 -18.89 -16.43
C THR A 779 -10.43 -18.74 -17.21
N ALA A 780 -11.45 -19.55 -16.88
CA ALA A 780 -12.78 -19.41 -17.47
C ALA A 780 -13.51 -18.15 -16.98
N LYS A 781 -13.39 -17.83 -15.68
CA LYS A 781 -14.05 -16.66 -15.06
C LYS A 781 -13.53 -15.33 -15.61
N TYR A 782 -12.21 -15.20 -15.77
CA TYR A 782 -11.53 -13.97 -16.19
C TYR A 782 -11.08 -14.01 -17.66
N LYS A 783 -11.82 -14.77 -18.49
CA LYS A 783 -11.52 -14.82 -19.92
C LYS A 783 -11.68 -13.45 -20.56
N ILE A 784 -10.65 -12.99 -21.27
CA ILE A 784 -10.72 -11.74 -22.04
C ILE A 784 -11.85 -11.87 -23.07
N VAL A 785 -12.91 -11.12 -22.87
CA VAL A 785 -13.94 -10.90 -23.89
C VAL A 785 -13.38 -9.78 -24.76
N LYS A 786 -13.02 -10.08 -26.02
CA LYS A 786 -12.34 -9.21 -27.01
C LYS A 786 -12.26 -7.73 -26.65
N PRO A 787 -11.08 -7.11 -26.76
CA PRO A 787 -10.95 -5.69 -26.44
C PRO A 787 -12.04 -4.91 -27.17
N LEU A 788 -12.71 -4.01 -26.45
CA LEU A 788 -13.64 -3.07 -27.06
C LEU A 788 -12.82 -2.24 -28.05
N LYS A 789 -12.95 -2.54 -29.36
CA LYS A 789 -12.35 -1.67 -30.37
C LYS A 789 -12.86 -0.25 -30.07
N ALA A 790 -11.93 0.69 -29.90
CA ALA A 790 -12.27 2.10 -29.85
C ALA A 790 -13.16 2.42 -31.06
N LYS A 791 -14.39 2.84 -30.80
CA LYS A 791 -15.31 3.33 -31.85
C LYS A 791 -14.93 4.75 -32.26
#